data_4078e5ec56208dbcbf7f475ea0c45c10
#
_entry.id   4078e5ec56208dbcbf7f475ea0c45c10
#
_cell.length_a   1.000
_cell.length_b   1.000
_cell.length_c   1.000
_cell.angle_alpha   90.00
_cell.angle_beta   90.00
_cell.angle_gamma   90.00
#
_symmetry.space_group_name_H-M   'P 1'
#
loop_
_entity.id
_entity.type
_entity.pdbx_description
1 polymer ?
#
loop_
_entity_poly.entity_id
_entity_poly.type
_entity_poly.pdbx_seq_one_letter_code
_entity_poly.pdbx_strand_id
1 'polypeptide(L)'
;MQKMKSLLLFCLALLCVRICVADERPRVAVVLAGGGAKGAAHIGALKVIEEAGVPVDIVVGTSMGSIVGGLYAIGYTPDQLDSLFLAQDWTTLLSDKASRDELNLQSWESSSQYILSFSFFQKPQEIIGGGIIKGRNIGRMLWQYTEGWHDSIDFNKMPIPFACVSQDLVTGEEVVFHNGVLPLAIRASMSIPGVFAPVQDGEKLLIDGGIVDNYPVDVARSMGADLVIGVDVQDTLKKAEDLQENILVQLSQLIDLQSNKRWEENKAATDIYIKVDITGYNTASFYTEAIDTLINRGEAAARAHLDELKAVCDSCRPTELSQPLFLLGVTQPTNAAQAQSLNTLVGDNPLNSINLGLRFDNEDLAGLLFNCNMQVGAKKNHFLDFTLRLGKQVYGDVHYGYELTKSWQVIAGYHYTYNDFNIYEEGDRAYSINFNHQLAEAGFYKSWNKTSLKVGAIYQLFNYGTFLYSFSDARQYDVDRENYLKLGGQYSVNTYDDAYFPDRGSEFGAEYYYALPGRHKTTFHTAAVHWASAISFNSHFTLMPRVAARYVSKENTVSEMNSIGGQEWGKYFVQQIPFYGLDHIEMANRALVTIGVEGRQRIYRKHYVSLAFNLAATADEWGHFFKQSFQGDNTDGYYAIGGAIRYDMRTYIGPVGFTLSYSDRGKMGAYVRAGFNF
;
A
#
# COMPACT_ATOMS: atom_id res chain seq x y z
N MET A 1 -10.57 26.00 -84.19
CA MET A 1 -10.96 24.85 -83.41
C MET A 1 -9.85 24.40 -82.40
N GLN A 2 -8.58 24.32 -82.80
CA GLN A 2 -7.50 23.82 -81.93
C GLN A 2 -7.21 24.73 -80.70
N LYS A 3 -7.21 26.08 -80.90
CA LYS A 3 -7.02 27.04 -79.78
C LYS A 3 -8.16 27.06 -78.81
N MET A 4 -9.37 26.72 -79.19
CA MET A 4 -10.55 26.66 -78.32
C MET A 4 -10.54 25.38 -77.48
N LYS A 5 -10.01 24.27 -78.04
CA LYS A 5 -9.81 23.02 -77.28
C LYS A 5 -8.71 23.16 -76.22
N SER A 6 -7.61 23.90 -76.55
CA SER A 6 -6.54 24.16 -75.58
C SER A 6 -7.01 25.08 -74.43
N LEU A 7 -7.85 26.07 -74.70
CA LEU A 7 -8.42 26.95 -73.70
C LEU A 7 -9.41 26.18 -72.79
N LEU A 8 -10.22 25.28 -73.36
CA LEU A 8 -11.16 24.47 -72.67
C LEU A 8 -10.42 23.46 -71.71
N LEU A 9 -9.32 22.84 -72.19
CA LEU A 9 -8.46 21.96 -71.38
C LEU A 9 -7.74 22.72 -70.26
N PHE A 10 -7.30 23.96 -70.54
CA PHE A 10 -6.69 24.81 -69.49
C PHE A 10 -7.69 25.29 -68.48
N CYS A 11 -8.93 25.63 -68.85
CA CYS A 11 -10.02 25.93 -67.91
C CYS A 11 -10.45 24.68 -67.10
N LEU A 12 -10.49 23.48 -67.72
CA LEU A 12 -10.78 22.23 -67.05
C LEU A 12 -9.66 21.86 -66.07
N ALA A 13 -8.39 22.06 -66.42
CA ALA A 13 -7.25 21.87 -65.57
C ALA A 13 -7.25 22.84 -64.37
N LEU A 14 -7.61 24.11 -64.57
CA LEU A 14 -7.81 25.11 -63.54
C LEU A 14 -9.01 24.78 -62.63
N LEU A 15 -10.09 24.20 -63.19
CA LEU A 15 -11.23 23.69 -62.36
C LEU A 15 -10.85 22.45 -61.54
N CYS A 16 -10.07 21.52 -62.12
CA CYS A 16 -9.55 20.36 -61.41
C CYS A 16 -8.57 20.74 -60.32
N VAL A 17 -7.76 21.77 -60.43
CA VAL A 17 -6.87 22.29 -59.41
C VAL A 17 -7.65 22.90 -58.23
N ARG A 18 -8.82 23.50 -58.50
CA ARG A 18 -9.71 23.97 -57.40
C ARG A 18 -10.49 22.87 -56.71
N ILE A 19 -10.66 21.71 -57.32
CA ILE A 19 -11.37 20.56 -56.73
C ILE A 19 -10.42 19.70 -55.86
N CYS A 20 -9.08 19.89 -55.95
CA CYS A 20 -8.09 19.17 -55.14
C CYS A 20 -7.58 19.94 -53.92
N VAL A 21 -8.07 21.15 -53.63
CA VAL A 21 -7.96 21.70 -52.27
C VAL A 21 -9.15 21.10 -51.51
N ALA A 22 -8.99 19.90 -50.99
CA ALA A 22 -9.83 19.41 -49.90
C ALA A 22 -9.77 20.50 -48.83
N ASP A 23 -10.90 21.11 -48.53
CA ASP A 23 -11.03 21.98 -47.35
C ASP A 23 -10.71 21.08 -46.15
N GLU A 24 -9.44 21.07 -45.75
CA GLU A 24 -9.03 20.30 -44.57
C GLU A 24 -9.77 20.94 -43.42
N ARG A 25 -10.61 20.13 -42.73
CA ARG A 25 -11.33 20.59 -41.58
C ARG A 25 -10.34 21.07 -40.51
N PRO A 26 -10.71 22.03 -39.66
CA PRO A 26 -9.88 22.45 -38.54
C PRO A 26 -9.50 21.26 -37.66
N ARG A 27 -8.20 21.15 -37.30
CA ARG A 27 -7.69 20.14 -36.36
C ARG A 27 -7.95 20.59 -34.94
N VAL A 28 -8.61 19.75 -34.18
CA VAL A 28 -8.99 20.03 -32.79
C VAL A 28 -8.02 19.36 -31.82
N ALA A 29 -7.43 20.13 -30.95
CA ALA A 29 -6.63 19.63 -29.86
C ALA A 29 -7.36 19.71 -28.52
N VAL A 30 -7.15 18.69 -27.66
CA VAL A 30 -7.51 18.72 -26.23
C VAL A 30 -6.24 18.85 -25.40
N VAL A 31 -6.19 19.89 -24.58
CA VAL A 31 -5.07 20.16 -23.68
C VAL A 31 -5.49 19.94 -22.23
N LEU A 32 -4.73 19.10 -21.49
CA LEU A 32 -5.04 18.68 -20.14
C LEU A 32 -3.92 19.14 -19.18
N ALA A 33 -4.26 20.06 -18.28
CA ALA A 33 -3.31 20.63 -17.34
C ALA A 33 -2.79 19.62 -16.29
N GLY A 34 -1.63 19.89 -15.72
CA GLY A 34 -1.17 19.20 -14.53
C GLY A 34 -1.94 19.60 -13.27
N GLY A 35 -2.00 18.72 -12.27
CA GLY A 35 -2.73 19.06 -11.04
C GLY A 35 -2.83 17.95 -9.99
N GLY A 36 -2.08 16.88 -10.11
CA GLY A 36 -2.17 15.71 -9.20
C GLY A 36 -3.60 15.17 -9.15
N ALA A 37 -4.16 14.91 -7.97
CA ALA A 37 -5.52 14.37 -7.81
C ALA A 37 -6.59 15.18 -8.54
N LYS A 38 -6.42 16.52 -8.63
CA LYS A 38 -7.35 17.42 -9.32
C LYS A 38 -7.52 17.09 -10.81
N GLY A 39 -6.48 16.50 -11.43
CA GLY A 39 -6.52 16.06 -12.82
C GLY A 39 -7.51 14.93 -13.11
N ALA A 40 -8.09 14.27 -12.13
CA ALA A 40 -9.22 13.36 -12.34
C ALA A 40 -10.41 14.05 -13.03
N ALA A 41 -10.54 15.36 -12.86
CA ALA A 41 -11.59 16.17 -13.52
C ALA A 41 -11.50 16.15 -15.06
N HIS A 42 -10.31 15.90 -15.62
CA HIS A 42 -10.15 15.77 -17.07
C HIS A 42 -11.03 14.66 -17.66
N ILE A 43 -11.25 13.57 -16.89
CA ILE A 43 -12.08 12.45 -17.32
C ILE A 43 -13.52 12.91 -17.52
N GLY A 44 -14.06 13.67 -16.57
CA GLY A 44 -15.41 14.23 -16.68
C GLY A 44 -15.56 15.20 -17.85
N ALA A 45 -14.53 16.03 -18.07
CA ALA A 45 -14.53 16.94 -19.23
C ALA A 45 -14.50 16.16 -20.57
N LEU A 46 -13.68 15.11 -20.67
CA LEU A 46 -13.63 14.24 -21.86
C LEU A 46 -14.97 13.56 -22.16
N LYS A 47 -15.75 13.16 -21.12
CA LYS A 47 -17.10 12.61 -21.33
C LYS A 47 -17.99 13.57 -22.12
N VAL A 48 -17.97 14.85 -21.76
CA VAL A 48 -18.80 15.86 -22.41
C VAL A 48 -18.26 16.22 -23.80
N ILE A 49 -16.94 16.26 -23.98
CA ILE A 49 -16.31 16.50 -25.29
C ILE A 49 -16.70 15.39 -26.27
N GLU A 50 -16.67 14.12 -25.86
CA GLU A 50 -17.14 13.01 -26.69
C GLU A 50 -18.66 13.03 -26.90
N GLU A 51 -19.47 13.32 -25.86
CA GLU A 51 -20.92 13.48 -25.97
C GLU A 51 -21.30 14.56 -27.00
N ALA A 52 -20.55 15.64 -27.02
CA ALA A 52 -20.74 16.72 -28.03
C ALA A 52 -20.34 16.30 -29.47
N GLY A 53 -19.69 15.13 -29.63
CA GLY A 53 -19.25 14.61 -30.92
C GLY A 53 -18.01 15.31 -31.47
N VAL A 54 -17.23 16.00 -30.64
CA VAL A 54 -16.00 16.70 -31.03
C VAL A 54 -14.95 15.70 -31.51
N PRO A 55 -14.45 15.81 -32.76
CA PRO A 55 -13.35 14.97 -33.22
C PRO A 55 -12.04 15.48 -32.64
N VAL A 56 -11.43 14.70 -31.75
CA VAL A 56 -10.14 15.04 -31.14
C VAL A 56 -9.01 14.53 -32.01
N ASP A 57 -8.23 15.46 -32.60
CA ASP A 57 -7.11 15.15 -33.49
C ASP A 57 -5.76 15.15 -32.82
N ILE A 58 -5.63 15.81 -31.67
CA ILE A 58 -4.39 15.96 -30.90
C ILE A 58 -4.74 15.97 -29.42
N VAL A 59 -3.94 15.29 -28.61
CA VAL A 59 -4.01 15.37 -27.15
C VAL A 59 -2.65 15.79 -26.62
N VAL A 60 -2.63 16.80 -25.75
CA VAL A 60 -1.41 17.23 -25.06
C VAL A 60 -1.67 17.31 -23.55
N GLY A 61 -0.75 16.82 -22.75
CA GLY A 61 -0.94 16.84 -21.30
C GLY A 61 0.34 17.00 -20.51
N THR A 62 0.20 17.53 -19.30
CA THR A 62 1.28 17.62 -18.31
C THR A 62 0.89 16.89 -17.04
N SER A 63 1.82 16.16 -16.40
CA SER A 63 1.61 15.48 -15.12
C SER A 63 0.38 14.55 -15.15
N MET A 64 -0.63 14.75 -14.30
CA MET A 64 -1.88 13.96 -14.35
C MET A 64 -2.60 14.09 -15.69
N GLY A 65 -2.52 15.25 -16.34
CA GLY A 65 -3.04 15.43 -17.70
C GLY A 65 -2.34 14.54 -18.73
N SER A 66 -1.05 14.21 -18.54
CA SER A 66 -0.34 13.25 -19.38
C SER A 66 -0.79 11.80 -19.16
N ILE A 67 -1.20 11.44 -17.94
CA ILE A 67 -1.75 10.11 -17.64
C ILE A 67 -3.11 9.95 -18.32
N VAL A 68 -4.04 10.87 -18.05
CA VAL A 68 -5.39 10.83 -18.64
C VAL A 68 -5.31 10.94 -20.15
N GLY A 69 -4.55 11.92 -20.66
CA GLY A 69 -4.40 12.19 -22.09
C GLY A 69 -3.71 11.07 -22.85
N GLY A 70 -2.64 10.49 -22.28
CA GLY A 70 -1.92 9.38 -22.90
C GLY A 70 -2.74 8.10 -22.99
N LEU A 71 -3.49 7.77 -21.93
CA LEU A 71 -4.42 6.62 -21.96
C LEU A 71 -5.59 6.88 -22.94
N TYR A 72 -6.14 8.08 -22.95
CA TYR A 72 -7.17 8.48 -23.92
C TYR A 72 -6.65 8.39 -25.36
N ALA A 73 -5.44 8.85 -25.62
CA ALA A 73 -4.82 8.85 -26.95
C ALA A 73 -4.58 7.45 -27.54
N ILE A 74 -4.42 6.43 -26.70
CA ILE A 74 -4.32 5.02 -27.13
C ILE A 74 -5.68 4.31 -27.22
N GLY A 75 -6.80 5.02 -26.93
CA GLY A 75 -8.16 4.56 -27.20
C GLY A 75 -8.99 4.19 -25.96
N TYR A 76 -8.54 4.49 -24.73
CA TYR A 76 -9.43 4.37 -23.57
C TYR A 76 -10.58 5.36 -23.65
N THR A 77 -11.80 4.89 -23.48
CA THR A 77 -12.95 5.80 -23.38
C THR A 77 -12.96 6.51 -22.02
N PRO A 78 -13.60 7.69 -21.91
CA PRO A 78 -13.73 8.38 -20.63
C PRO A 78 -14.41 7.53 -19.54
N ASP A 79 -15.39 6.67 -19.87
CA ASP A 79 -16.04 5.76 -18.92
C ASP A 79 -15.10 4.65 -18.43
N GLN A 80 -14.20 4.18 -19.31
CA GLN A 80 -13.16 3.23 -18.91
C GLN A 80 -12.13 3.90 -17.99
N LEU A 81 -11.74 5.14 -18.27
CA LEU A 81 -10.85 5.92 -17.40
C LEU A 81 -11.49 6.20 -16.04
N ASP A 82 -12.78 6.56 -16.02
CA ASP A 82 -13.54 6.74 -14.78
C ASP A 82 -13.53 5.47 -13.91
N SER A 83 -13.93 4.34 -14.49
CA SER A 83 -13.91 3.05 -13.81
C SER A 83 -12.51 2.69 -13.31
N LEU A 84 -11.47 2.94 -14.11
CA LEU A 84 -10.08 2.69 -13.78
C LEU A 84 -9.61 3.55 -12.59
N PHE A 85 -9.89 4.84 -12.61
CA PHE A 85 -9.47 5.77 -11.56
C PHE A 85 -10.17 5.52 -10.23
N LEU A 86 -11.46 5.18 -10.26
CA LEU A 86 -12.24 4.83 -9.06
C LEU A 86 -11.83 3.48 -8.45
N ALA A 87 -11.36 2.54 -9.25
CA ALA A 87 -10.92 1.23 -8.79
C ALA A 87 -9.53 1.22 -8.12
N GLN A 88 -8.72 2.31 -8.29
CA GLN A 88 -7.36 2.33 -7.76
C GLN A 88 -7.29 2.54 -6.25
N ASP A 89 -6.43 1.76 -5.59
CA ASP A 89 -5.90 2.15 -4.27
C ASP A 89 -4.75 3.16 -4.46
N TRP A 90 -5.11 4.42 -4.57
CA TRP A 90 -4.15 5.51 -4.79
C TRP A 90 -3.10 5.62 -3.68
N THR A 91 -3.43 5.20 -2.46
CA THR A 91 -2.48 5.22 -1.32
C THR A 91 -1.33 4.25 -1.57
N THR A 92 -1.63 3.05 -2.02
CA THR A 92 -0.63 2.06 -2.40
C THR A 92 0.06 2.44 -3.71
N LEU A 93 -0.70 2.93 -4.70
CA LEU A 93 -0.20 3.27 -6.03
C LEU A 93 0.85 4.40 -5.98
N LEU A 94 0.60 5.44 -5.16
CA LEU A 94 1.51 6.56 -4.94
C LEU A 94 2.53 6.29 -3.82
N SER A 95 2.89 5.02 -3.61
CA SER A 95 3.93 4.58 -2.68
C SER A 95 4.80 3.53 -3.36
N ASP A 96 5.95 3.21 -2.75
CA ASP A 96 6.80 2.09 -3.19
C ASP A 96 6.53 0.80 -2.40
N LYS A 97 5.48 0.77 -1.60
CA LYS A 97 5.09 -0.44 -0.86
C LYS A 97 4.72 -1.54 -1.85
N ALA A 98 5.35 -2.69 -1.69
CA ALA A 98 5.00 -3.85 -2.48
C ALA A 98 3.55 -4.27 -2.17
N SER A 99 2.80 -4.66 -3.20
CA SER A 99 1.44 -5.16 -3.03
C SER A 99 1.45 -6.51 -2.31
N ARG A 100 0.31 -6.87 -1.70
CA ARG A 100 0.17 -8.16 -1.00
C ARG A 100 0.53 -9.37 -1.88
N ASP A 101 0.23 -9.30 -3.17
CA ASP A 101 0.45 -10.40 -4.12
C ASP A 101 1.92 -10.54 -4.56
N GLU A 102 2.73 -9.52 -4.34
CA GLU A 102 4.18 -9.52 -4.64
C GLU A 102 5.03 -10.01 -3.48
N LEU A 103 4.49 -9.95 -2.27
CA LEU A 103 5.20 -10.31 -1.05
C LEU A 103 4.90 -11.76 -0.66
N ASN A 104 5.93 -12.50 -0.27
CA ASN A 104 5.74 -13.72 0.48
C ASN A 104 5.19 -13.39 1.88
N LEU A 105 4.70 -14.40 2.60
CA LEU A 105 4.05 -14.19 3.89
C LEU A 105 4.94 -13.43 4.89
N GLN A 106 6.19 -13.84 5.05
CA GLN A 106 7.13 -13.23 5.99
C GLN A 106 7.42 -11.75 5.65
N SER A 107 7.66 -11.45 4.36
CA SER A 107 7.93 -10.09 3.92
C SER A 107 6.73 -9.18 4.09
N TRP A 108 5.50 -9.70 3.92
CA TRP A 108 4.28 -8.94 4.12
C TRP A 108 4.02 -8.63 5.59
N GLU A 109 4.16 -9.61 6.48
CA GLU A 109 4.02 -9.43 7.93
C GLU A 109 5.04 -8.41 8.45
N SER A 110 6.30 -8.56 8.03
CA SER A 110 7.37 -7.62 8.38
C SER A 110 7.10 -6.21 7.86
N SER A 111 6.69 -6.04 6.59
CA SER A 111 6.45 -4.72 5.99
C SER A 111 5.31 -3.93 6.66
N SER A 112 4.37 -4.62 7.32
CA SER A 112 3.23 -4.00 8.00
C SER A 112 3.57 -3.35 9.34
N GLN A 113 4.80 -3.49 9.84
CA GLN A 113 5.25 -2.99 11.14
C GLN A 113 5.95 -1.62 11.08
N TYR A 114 6.24 -1.11 9.88
CA TYR A 114 7.07 0.07 9.71
C TYR A 114 6.31 1.28 9.16
N ILE A 115 6.63 2.45 9.71
CA ILE A 115 6.17 3.76 9.22
C ILE A 115 7.02 4.20 8.03
N LEU A 116 8.34 4.05 8.16
CA LEU A 116 9.30 4.48 7.17
C LEU A 116 10.16 3.30 6.73
N SER A 117 10.40 3.19 5.44
CA SER A 117 11.30 2.22 4.84
C SER A 117 12.23 2.93 3.86
N PHE A 118 13.52 2.85 4.12
CA PHE A 118 14.56 3.41 3.26
C PHE A 118 15.32 2.27 2.60
N SER A 119 15.23 2.20 1.28
CA SER A 119 16.03 1.23 0.52
C SER A 119 17.44 1.76 0.33
N PHE A 120 18.44 0.92 0.49
CA PHE A 120 19.82 1.24 0.14
C PHE A 120 20.40 0.18 -0.79
N PHE A 121 21.22 0.62 -1.73
CA PHE A 121 21.86 -0.23 -2.73
C PHE A 121 23.34 -0.41 -2.40
N GLN A 122 23.93 -1.50 -2.87
CA GLN A 122 25.37 -1.77 -2.66
C GLN A 122 26.31 -0.78 -3.38
N LYS A 123 25.79 0.04 -4.30
CA LYS A 123 26.57 1.06 -5.01
C LYS A 123 26.23 2.45 -4.48
N PRO A 124 27.19 3.21 -3.93
CA PRO A 124 26.97 4.58 -3.44
C PRO A 124 26.39 5.56 -4.47
N GLN A 125 26.56 5.25 -5.76
CA GLN A 125 26.07 6.08 -6.88
C GLN A 125 24.56 5.99 -7.11
N GLU A 126 23.88 5.00 -6.53
CA GLU A 126 22.41 4.79 -6.70
C GLU A 126 21.57 5.42 -5.58
N ILE A 127 22.18 6.08 -4.60
CA ILE A 127 21.49 6.76 -3.49
C ILE A 127 20.89 8.12 -3.92
N ILE A 128 21.19 8.57 -5.14
CA ILE A 128 20.81 9.91 -5.62
C ILE A 128 19.57 9.84 -6.48
N GLY A 129 18.42 9.50 -5.87
CA GLY A 129 17.14 9.86 -6.43
C GLY A 129 16.53 10.97 -5.56
N GLY A 130 16.44 12.19 -6.05
CA GLY A 130 15.92 13.35 -5.32
C GLY A 130 14.44 13.29 -4.95
N GLY A 131 13.81 12.10 -4.93
CA GLY A 131 12.42 11.87 -4.52
C GLY A 131 12.33 10.79 -3.43
N ILE A 132 11.36 10.92 -2.54
CA ILE A 132 11.08 9.95 -1.46
C ILE A 132 10.53 8.65 -2.04
N ILE A 133 9.74 8.75 -3.13
CA ILE A 133 9.03 7.65 -3.79
C ILE A 133 9.69 7.38 -5.14
N LYS A 134 10.15 6.15 -5.37
CA LYS A 134 10.68 5.74 -6.69
C LYS A 134 9.58 5.63 -7.75
N GLY A 135 8.33 5.47 -7.33
CA GLY A 135 7.16 5.38 -8.20
C GLY A 135 6.99 4.02 -8.87
N ARG A 136 7.41 2.94 -8.21
CA ARG A 136 7.35 1.57 -8.73
C ARG A 136 5.94 1.12 -9.05
N ASN A 137 5.00 1.41 -8.16
CA ASN A 137 3.62 0.97 -8.34
C ASN A 137 2.91 1.74 -9.45
N ILE A 138 3.14 3.06 -9.53
CA ILE A 138 2.63 3.87 -10.65
C ILE A 138 3.29 3.47 -11.96
N GLY A 139 4.60 3.14 -11.96
CA GLY A 139 5.31 2.63 -13.13
C GLY A 139 4.73 1.31 -13.64
N ARG A 140 4.38 0.38 -12.73
CA ARG A 140 3.69 -0.88 -13.08
C ARG A 140 2.30 -0.64 -13.65
N MET A 141 1.54 0.25 -13.02
CA MET A 141 0.22 0.63 -13.51
C MET A 141 0.32 1.20 -14.94
N LEU A 142 1.23 2.13 -15.17
CA LEU A 142 1.46 2.69 -16.50
C LEU A 142 1.87 1.60 -17.50
N TRP A 143 2.80 0.72 -17.12
CA TRP A 143 3.18 -0.41 -17.97
C TRP A 143 1.98 -1.28 -18.33
N GLN A 144 1.18 -1.67 -17.34
CA GLN A 144 -0.01 -2.51 -17.56
C GLN A 144 -1.04 -1.86 -18.48
N TYR A 145 -1.35 -0.58 -18.26
CA TYR A 145 -2.42 0.10 -19.02
C TYR A 145 -1.97 0.68 -20.36
N THR A 146 -0.68 0.60 -20.67
CA THR A 146 -0.13 0.95 -22.00
C THR A 146 0.32 -0.28 -22.78
N GLU A 147 -0.33 -1.43 -22.57
CA GLU A 147 -0.04 -2.65 -23.31
C GLU A 147 -0.08 -2.43 -24.82
N GLY A 148 0.93 -2.96 -25.53
CA GLY A 148 1.12 -2.73 -26.96
C GLY A 148 1.89 -1.45 -27.33
N TRP A 149 2.21 -0.60 -26.33
CA TRP A 149 2.89 0.69 -26.52
C TRP A 149 4.24 0.78 -25.77
N HIS A 150 4.88 -0.37 -25.57
CA HIS A 150 6.13 -0.48 -24.80
C HIS A 150 7.40 -0.32 -25.64
N ASP A 151 7.28 -0.28 -26.95
CA ASP A 151 8.39 0.03 -27.84
C ASP A 151 8.56 1.54 -28.02
N SER A 152 9.73 1.95 -28.46
CA SER A 152 9.94 3.35 -28.86
C SER A 152 9.20 3.64 -30.16
N ILE A 153 8.22 4.51 -30.09
CA ILE A 153 7.31 4.86 -31.20
C ILE A 153 7.24 6.37 -31.42
N ASP A 154 6.74 6.76 -32.58
CA ASP A 154 6.35 8.14 -32.90
C ASP A 154 4.91 8.36 -32.40
N PHE A 155 4.73 9.23 -31.42
CA PHE A 155 3.41 9.50 -30.80
C PHE A 155 2.46 10.22 -31.76
N ASN A 156 2.97 10.85 -32.86
CA ASN A 156 2.12 11.38 -33.90
C ASN A 156 1.40 10.28 -34.72
N LYS A 157 1.81 9.01 -34.57
CA LYS A 157 1.21 7.84 -35.23
C LYS A 157 0.29 7.02 -34.30
N MET A 158 0.05 7.51 -33.12
CA MET A 158 -0.93 6.90 -32.20
C MET A 158 -2.36 7.11 -32.74
N PRO A 159 -3.36 6.35 -32.27
CA PRO A 159 -4.76 6.53 -32.66
C PRO A 159 -5.22 8.00 -32.58
N ILE A 160 -4.82 8.72 -31.54
CA ILE A 160 -4.83 10.18 -31.49
C ILE A 160 -3.38 10.63 -31.24
N PRO A 161 -2.81 11.49 -32.13
CA PRO A 161 -1.53 12.14 -31.90
C PRO A 161 -1.39 12.72 -30.51
N PHE A 162 -0.28 12.40 -29.82
CA PHE A 162 -0.09 12.71 -28.42
C PHE A 162 1.25 13.40 -28.15
N ALA A 163 1.28 14.31 -27.21
CA ALA A 163 2.51 14.81 -26.60
C ALA A 163 2.34 15.01 -25.10
N CYS A 164 3.43 14.88 -24.36
CA CYS A 164 3.46 15.27 -22.94
C CYS A 164 4.73 16.03 -22.59
N VAL A 165 4.62 16.89 -21.57
CA VAL A 165 5.68 17.81 -21.18
C VAL A 165 6.37 17.29 -19.92
N SER A 166 7.70 17.37 -19.92
CA SER A 166 8.61 17.14 -18.80
C SER A 166 9.65 18.24 -18.76
N GLN A 167 10.49 18.28 -17.70
CA GLN A 167 11.63 19.18 -17.60
C GLN A 167 12.91 18.39 -17.36
N ASP A 168 13.99 18.75 -18.02
CA ASP A 168 15.32 18.24 -17.67
C ASP A 168 15.86 18.99 -16.47
N LEU A 169 16.07 18.29 -15.36
CA LEU A 169 16.60 18.87 -14.12
C LEU A 169 18.05 19.36 -14.26
N VAL A 170 18.81 18.81 -15.23
CA VAL A 170 20.22 19.17 -15.44
C VAL A 170 20.35 20.52 -16.13
N THR A 171 19.54 20.77 -17.16
CA THR A 171 19.60 21.98 -17.99
C THR A 171 18.52 23.00 -17.62
N GLY A 172 17.43 22.56 -16.99
CA GLY A 172 16.23 23.37 -16.75
C GLY A 172 15.34 23.52 -17.97
N GLU A 173 15.72 22.92 -19.13
CA GLU A 173 14.98 23.04 -20.36
C GLU A 173 13.71 22.18 -20.37
N GLU A 174 12.72 22.63 -21.10
CA GLU A 174 11.53 21.86 -21.41
C GLU A 174 11.86 20.67 -22.31
N VAL A 175 11.25 19.53 -22.01
CA VAL A 175 11.31 18.32 -22.84
C VAL A 175 9.91 17.91 -23.22
N VAL A 176 9.54 18.11 -24.49
CA VAL A 176 8.27 17.66 -25.05
C VAL A 176 8.47 16.30 -25.70
N PHE A 177 7.77 15.31 -25.22
CA PHE A 177 7.79 13.96 -25.79
C PHE A 177 6.80 13.86 -26.95
N HIS A 178 7.34 13.72 -28.16
CA HIS A 178 6.61 13.36 -29.39
C HIS A 178 6.93 11.93 -29.85
N ASN A 179 7.84 11.27 -29.19
CA ASN A 179 8.27 9.89 -29.46
C ASN A 179 8.90 9.28 -28.22
N GLY A 180 9.15 7.98 -28.26
CA GLY A 180 9.76 7.23 -27.16
C GLY A 180 8.87 6.11 -26.65
N VAL A 181 9.14 5.64 -25.45
CA VAL A 181 8.34 4.60 -24.77
C VAL A 181 7.23 5.28 -23.97
N LEU A 182 6.00 5.11 -24.36
CA LEU A 182 4.84 5.86 -23.82
C LEU A 182 4.77 5.86 -22.28
N PRO A 183 4.83 4.71 -21.58
CA PRO A 183 4.78 4.72 -20.11
C PRO A 183 5.95 5.45 -19.46
N LEU A 184 7.14 5.50 -20.11
CA LEU A 184 8.28 6.28 -19.60
C LEU A 184 8.05 7.78 -19.76
N ALA A 185 7.54 8.22 -20.91
CA ALA A 185 7.23 9.63 -21.16
C ALA A 185 6.20 10.16 -20.15
N ILE A 186 5.12 9.40 -19.94
CA ILE A 186 4.09 9.74 -18.95
C ILE A 186 4.69 9.76 -17.54
N ARG A 187 5.53 8.75 -17.18
CA ARG A 187 6.16 8.69 -15.87
C ARG A 187 7.12 9.86 -15.62
N ALA A 188 7.86 10.30 -16.64
CA ALA A 188 8.72 11.47 -16.57
C ALA A 188 7.88 12.74 -16.32
N SER A 189 6.81 12.92 -17.09
CA SER A 189 5.91 14.08 -17.01
C SER A 189 5.25 14.27 -15.64
N MET A 190 5.12 13.20 -14.83
CA MET A 190 4.52 13.24 -13.49
C MET A 190 5.52 13.17 -12.33
N SER A 191 6.82 13.29 -12.58
CA SER A 191 7.89 13.14 -11.58
C SER A 191 8.07 14.41 -10.75
N ILE A 192 7.12 14.73 -9.84
CA ILE A 192 7.15 15.92 -8.97
C ILE A 192 8.43 15.87 -8.08
N PRO A 193 9.33 16.87 -8.18
CA PRO A 193 10.53 16.92 -7.37
C PRO A 193 10.25 16.87 -5.87
N GLY A 194 11.05 16.13 -5.12
CA GLY A 194 10.86 15.93 -3.69
C GLY A 194 9.79 14.89 -3.33
N VAL A 195 8.89 14.54 -4.26
CA VAL A 195 7.88 13.48 -4.09
C VAL A 195 8.32 12.22 -4.82
N PHE A 196 8.47 12.30 -6.14
CA PHE A 196 8.90 11.18 -6.97
C PHE A 196 10.35 11.31 -7.42
N ALA A 197 11.03 10.16 -7.52
CA ALA A 197 12.35 10.12 -8.12
C ALA A 197 12.26 10.54 -9.61
N PRO A 198 13.23 11.34 -10.08
CA PRO A 198 13.35 11.69 -11.50
C PRO A 198 13.52 10.45 -12.37
N VAL A 199 13.14 10.56 -13.64
CA VAL A 199 13.34 9.51 -14.65
C VAL A 199 14.64 9.78 -15.42
N GLN A 200 15.55 8.81 -15.43
CA GLN A 200 16.76 8.89 -16.23
C GLN A 200 16.45 8.53 -17.69
N ASP A 201 16.77 9.42 -18.62
CA ASP A 201 16.71 9.17 -20.06
C ASP A 201 18.03 9.63 -20.73
N GLY A 202 18.93 8.69 -20.97
CA GLY A 202 20.28 8.97 -21.40
C GLY A 202 21.02 9.85 -20.39
N GLU A 203 21.46 11.04 -20.82
CA GLU A 203 22.13 12.03 -19.96
C GLU A 203 21.15 12.96 -19.25
N LYS A 204 19.87 12.95 -19.61
CA LYS A 204 18.83 13.77 -19.00
C LYS A 204 18.29 13.16 -17.73
N LEU A 205 17.96 14.03 -16.79
CA LEU A 205 17.27 13.67 -15.55
C LEU A 205 15.91 14.38 -15.52
N LEU A 206 14.86 13.65 -15.85
CA LEU A 206 13.54 14.20 -16.15
C LEU A 206 12.64 14.29 -14.92
N ILE A 207 12.02 15.45 -14.75
CA ILE A 207 11.08 15.77 -13.68
C ILE A 207 9.75 16.27 -14.28
N ASP A 208 8.75 16.49 -13.40
CA ASP A 208 7.41 16.96 -13.78
C ASP A 208 7.47 18.23 -14.64
N GLY A 209 6.77 18.19 -15.77
CA GLY A 209 6.70 19.29 -16.72
C GLY A 209 5.94 20.52 -16.21
N GLY A 210 5.13 20.39 -15.17
CA GLY A 210 4.34 21.48 -14.61
C GLY A 210 5.17 22.68 -14.13
N ILE A 211 6.47 22.49 -13.89
CA ILE A 211 7.40 23.57 -13.51
C ILE A 211 7.64 24.54 -14.67
N VAL A 212 7.71 24.04 -15.90
CA VAL A 212 7.99 24.84 -17.11
C VAL A 212 6.75 25.13 -17.92
N ASP A 213 5.87 24.15 -18.10
CA ASP A 213 4.59 24.31 -18.80
C ASP A 213 3.51 23.37 -18.26
N ASN A 214 2.71 23.90 -17.34
CA ASN A 214 1.65 23.13 -16.69
C ASN A 214 0.35 23.06 -17.51
N TYR A 215 0.23 23.86 -18.59
CA TYR A 215 -0.96 23.94 -19.46
C TYR A 215 -0.55 24.14 -20.93
N PRO A 216 -0.06 23.08 -21.61
CA PRO A 216 0.75 23.15 -22.83
C PRO A 216 -0.07 23.39 -24.11
N VAL A 217 -0.72 24.55 -24.23
CA VAL A 217 -1.48 24.95 -25.40
C VAL A 217 -0.58 25.27 -26.58
N ASP A 218 0.54 25.93 -26.37
CA ASP A 218 1.55 26.22 -27.38
C ASP A 218 2.13 24.95 -28.00
N VAL A 219 2.31 23.88 -27.24
CA VAL A 219 2.69 22.54 -27.73
C VAL A 219 1.61 22.01 -28.68
N ALA A 220 0.34 22.09 -28.32
CA ALA A 220 -0.77 21.67 -29.18
C ALA A 220 -0.81 22.48 -30.47
N ARG A 221 -0.60 23.81 -30.42
CA ARG A 221 -0.49 24.67 -31.57
C ARG A 221 0.69 24.31 -32.48
N SER A 222 1.84 24.00 -31.88
CA SER A 222 3.04 23.55 -32.63
C SER A 222 2.83 22.22 -33.36
N MET A 223 1.94 21.36 -32.86
CA MET A 223 1.52 20.10 -33.50
C MET A 223 0.49 20.33 -34.61
N GLY A 224 0.08 21.57 -34.86
CA GLY A 224 -0.82 21.96 -35.95
C GLY A 224 -2.29 21.95 -35.54
N ALA A 225 -2.61 22.24 -34.28
CA ALA A 225 -3.99 22.46 -33.85
C ALA A 225 -4.52 23.81 -34.31
N ASP A 226 -5.64 23.79 -35.01
CA ASP A 226 -6.37 25.00 -35.44
C ASP A 226 -7.31 25.48 -34.33
N LEU A 227 -7.89 24.55 -33.55
CA LEU A 227 -8.75 24.81 -32.39
C LEU A 227 -8.21 24.07 -31.18
N VAL A 228 -8.21 24.73 -30.03
CA VAL A 228 -7.77 24.15 -28.75
C VAL A 228 -8.87 24.22 -27.72
N ILE A 229 -9.26 23.05 -27.22
CA ILE A 229 -10.12 22.87 -26.04
C ILE A 229 -9.19 22.57 -24.85
N GLY A 230 -9.12 23.47 -23.92
CA GLY A 230 -8.23 23.31 -22.78
C GLY A 230 -8.98 23.08 -21.47
N VAL A 231 -8.61 22.04 -20.74
CA VAL A 231 -9.18 21.74 -19.41
C VAL A 231 -8.16 22.10 -18.35
N ASP A 232 -8.48 23.12 -17.55
CA ASP A 232 -7.60 23.66 -16.53
C ASP A 232 -8.11 23.34 -15.13
N VAL A 233 -7.23 22.67 -14.35
CA VAL A 233 -7.42 22.28 -12.93
C VAL A 233 -6.42 22.98 -12.00
N GLN A 234 -5.72 24.02 -12.47
CA GLN A 234 -4.81 24.80 -11.63
C GLN A 234 -5.59 25.60 -10.57
N ASP A 235 -4.96 25.83 -9.46
CA ASP A 235 -5.51 26.67 -8.39
C ASP A 235 -5.08 28.13 -8.58
N THR A 236 -5.78 29.05 -7.94
CA THR A 236 -5.25 30.40 -7.74
C THR A 236 -4.10 30.33 -6.74
N LEU A 237 -3.15 31.26 -6.84
CA LEU A 237 -2.05 31.35 -5.88
C LEU A 237 -2.59 31.42 -4.46
N LYS A 238 -2.07 30.54 -3.60
CA LYS A 238 -2.52 30.37 -2.21
C LYS A 238 -2.04 31.51 -1.33
N LYS A 239 -2.81 31.81 -0.28
CA LYS A 239 -2.44 32.78 0.75
C LYS A 239 -1.42 32.18 1.72
N ALA A 240 -0.71 33.05 2.46
CA ALA A 240 0.31 32.62 3.41
C ALA A 240 -0.21 31.64 4.48
N GLU A 241 -1.49 31.74 4.85
CA GLU A 241 -2.15 30.87 5.83
C GLU A 241 -2.23 29.43 5.32
N ASP A 242 -2.60 29.23 4.05
CA ASP A 242 -2.76 27.92 3.41
C ASP A 242 -1.40 27.24 3.17
N LEU A 243 -0.32 28.02 3.02
CA LEU A 243 1.03 27.50 2.77
C LEU A 243 1.70 26.88 4.00
N GLN A 244 1.15 27.07 5.19
CA GLN A 244 1.69 26.51 6.43
C GLN A 244 1.26 25.04 6.64
N GLU A 245 0.32 24.50 5.86
CA GLU A 245 -0.27 23.19 6.09
C GLU A 245 0.71 22.04 5.85
N ASN A 246 1.39 22.00 4.70
CA ASN A 246 2.37 20.94 4.42
C ASN A 246 3.29 21.30 3.23
N ILE A 247 4.39 20.54 3.11
CA ILE A 247 5.42 20.75 2.09
C ILE A 247 4.91 20.54 0.66
N LEU A 248 3.92 19.66 0.44
CA LEU A 248 3.36 19.41 -0.90
C LEU A 248 2.58 20.62 -1.41
N VAL A 249 1.90 21.34 -0.51
CA VAL A 249 1.19 22.58 -0.84
C VAL A 249 2.20 23.67 -1.22
N GLN A 250 3.32 23.75 -0.49
CA GLN A 250 4.40 24.70 -0.80
C GLN A 250 5.07 24.39 -2.17
N LEU A 251 5.34 23.12 -2.45
CA LEU A 251 5.88 22.68 -3.75
C LEU A 251 4.92 22.99 -4.89
N SER A 252 3.62 22.72 -4.72
CA SER A 252 2.59 23.09 -5.70
C SER A 252 2.60 24.60 -5.98
N GLN A 253 2.66 25.42 -4.95
CA GLN A 253 2.75 26.89 -5.09
C GLN A 253 4.00 27.33 -5.85
N LEU A 254 5.17 26.70 -5.62
CA LEU A 254 6.40 27.03 -6.34
C LEU A 254 6.27 26.67 -7.82
N ILE A 255 5.66 25.54 -8.15
CA ILE A 255 5.36 25.11 -9.52
C ILE A 255 4.44 26.14 -10.19
N ASP A 256 3.33 26.50 -9.54
CA ASP A 256 2.36 27.45 -10.04
C ASP A 256 2.99 28.85 -10.27
N LEU A 257 3.87 29.30 -9.37
CA LEU A 257 4.58 30.59 -9.54
C LEU A 257 5.56 30.58 -10.72
N GLN A 258 6.27 29.45 -10.90
CA GLN A 258 7.26 29.34 -11.98
C GLN A 258 6.61 29.31 -13.36
N SER A 259 5.49 28.60 -13.50
CA SER A 259 4.78 28.43 -14.77
C SER A 259 3.74 29.52 -15.06
N ASN A 260 3.47 30.44 -14.13
CA ASN A 260 2.34 31.38 -14.17
C ASN A 260 2.31 32.25 -15.44
N LYS A 261 3.46 32.78 -15.88
CA LYS A 261 3.51 33.64 -17.06
C LYS A 261 3.10 32.87 -18.32
N ARG A 262 3.66 31.66 -18.51
CA ARG A 262 3.35 30.80 -19.66
C ARG A 262 1.90 30.32 -19.62
N TRP A 263 1.39 30.06 -18.43
CA TRP A 263 -0.02 29.70 -18.23
C TRP A 263 -0.97 30.81 -18.70
N GLU A 264 -0.71 32.10 -18.39
CA GLU A 264 -1.53 33.21 -18.87
C GLU A 264 -1.47 33.32 -20.39
N GLU A 265 -0.29 33.16 -21.01
CA GLU A 265 -0.11 33.16 -22.45
C GLU A 265 -0.89 32.00 -23.09
N ASN A 266 -0.77 30.78 -22.59
CA ASN A 266 -1.46 29.61 -23.07
C ASN A 266 -2.97 29.68 -22.86
N LYS A 267 -3.43 30.23 -21.76
CA LYS A 267 -4.86 30.49 -21.51
C LYS A 267 -5.45 31.45 -22.56
N ALA A 268 -4.73 32.52 -22.87
CA ALA A 268 -5.16 33.47 -23.89
C ALA A 268 -5.18 32.87 -25.31
N ALA A 269 -4.41 31.82 -25.56
CA ALA A 269 -4.34 31.11 -26.84
C ALA A 269 -5.34 29.92 -26.94
N THR A 270 -6.16 29.70 -25.92
CA THR A 270 -7.18 28.62 -25.83
C THR A 270 -8.50 29.12 -26.45
N ASP A 271 -9.11 28.35 -27.35
CA ASP A 271 -10.39 28.73 -27.98
C ASP A 271 -11.59 28.41 -27.07
N ILE A 272 -11.60 27.23 -26.46
CA ILE A 272 -12.62 26.84 -25.46
C ILE A 272 -11.90 26.51 -24.16
N TYR A 273 -11.99 27.42 -23.18
CA TYR A 273 -11.31 27.33 -21.92
C TYR A 273 -12.27 26.81 -20.81
N ILE A 274 -12.06 25.53 -20.42
CA ILE A 274 -12.86 24.84 -19.41
C ILE A 274 -12.13 24.93 -18.08
N LYS A 275 -12.56 25.84 -17.20
CA LYS A 275 -12.04 25.96 -15.84
C LYS A 275 -12.86 25.13 -14.88
N VAL A 276 -12.22 24.14 -14.24
CA VAL A 276 -12.88 23.27 -13.25
C VAL A 276 -12.83 23.90 -11.86
N ASP A 277 -13.94 23.86 -11.14
CA ASP A 277 -13.99 24.20 -9.72
C ASP A 277 -13.35 23.11 -8.87
N ILE A 278 -12.18 23.39 -8.32
CA ILE A 278 -11.41 22.49 -7.48
C ILE A 278 -11.47 22.85 -5.99
N THR A 279 -12.35 23.76 -5.59
CA THR A 279 -12.48 24.22 -4.20
C THR A 279 -12.64 23.07 -3.22
N GLY A 280 -11.81 23.05 -2.18
CA GLY A 280 -11.79 22.00 -1.15
C GLY A 280 -10.92 20.79 -1.48
N TYR A 281 -10.24 20.77 -2.62
CA TYR A 281 -9.33 19.70 -3.04
C TYR A 281 -7.94 20.25 -3.41
N ASN A 282 -6.92 19.46 -3.16
CA ASN A 282 -5.53 19.78 -3.49
C ASN A 282 -4.87 18.65 -4.30
N THR A 283 -3.61 18.84 -4.67
CA THR A 283 -2.82 17.86 -5.45
C THR A 283 -2.69 16.49 -4.80
N ALA A 284 -2.86 16.39 -3.47
CA ALA A 284 -2.75 15.14 -2.71
C ALA A 284 -4.12 14.52 -2.34
N SER A 285 -5.24 15.03 -2.85
CA SER A 285 -6.59 14.52 -2.53
C SER A 285 -6.92 13.19 -3.24
N PHE A 286 -6.02 12.23 -3.16
CA PHE A 286 -6.13 10.90 -3.75
C PHE A 286 -6.95 9.94 -2.87
N TYR A 287 -8.23 10.14 -2.79
CA TYR A 287 -9.19 9.20 -2.17
C TYR A 287 -10.45 9.12 -3.03
N THR A 288 -11.11 7.99 -3.01
CA THR A 288 -12.17 7.62 -3.98
C THR A 288 -13.26 8.69 -4.10
N GLU A 289 -13.72 9.24 -2.96
CA GLU A 289 -14.79 10.25 -2.98
C GLU A 289 -14.32 11.60 -3.55
N ALA A 290 -13.03 11.94 -3.40
CA ALA A 290 -12.48 13.14 -4.04
C ALA A 290 -12.34 12.95 -5.55
N ILE A 291 -11.82 11.79 -5.97
CA ILE A 291 -11.70 11.44 -7.39
C ILE A 291 -13.07 11.48 -8.06
N ASP A 292 -14.09 10.82 -7.48
CA ASP A 292 -15.46 10.83 -7.98
C ASP A 292 -16.02 12.27 -8.07
N THR A 293 -15.87 13.06 -7.01
CA THR A 293 -16.35 14.45 -7.01
C THR A 293 -15.63 15.31 -8.06
N LEU A 294 -14.33 15.13 -8.24
CA LEU A 294 -13.54 15.89 -9.22
C LEU A 294 -13.94 15.51 -10.65
N ILE A 295 -14.18 14.23 -10.95
CA ILE A 295 -14.71 13.77 -12.24
C ILE A 295 -16.06 14.44 -12.52
N ASN A 296 -16.98 14.42 -11.55
CA ASN A 296 -18.29 15.05 -11.68
C ASN A 296 -18.22 16.59 -11.88
N ARG A 297 -17.25 17.25 -11.21
CA ARG A 297 -17.01 18.69 -11.40
C ARG A 297 -16.42 19.01 -12.78
N GLY A 298 -15.54 18.13 -13.29
CA GLY A 298 -15.02 18.23 -14.65
C GLY A 298 -16.11 18.12 -15.69
N GLU A 299 -17.02 17.17 -15.50
CA GLU A 299 -18.22 17.01 -16.34
C GLU A 299 -19.11 18.27 -16.28
N ALA A 300 -19.41 18.77 -15.09
CA ALA A 300 -20.24 19.97 -14.92
C ALA A 300 -19.60 21.21 -15.58
N ALA A 301 -18.27 21.39 -15.43
CA ALA A 301 -17.54 22.50 -16.06
C ALA A 301 -17.58 22.42 -17.59
N ALA A 302 -17.34 21.26 -18.17
CA ALA A 302 -17.40 21.07 -19.62
C ALA A 302 -18.84 21.20 -20.15
N ARG A 303 -19.84 20.76 -19.41
CA ARG A 303 -21.26 20.87 -19.77
C ARG A 303 -21.73 22.31 -19.85
N ALA A 304 -21.11 23.25 -19.13
CA ALA A 304 -21.37 24.68 -19.27
C ALA A 304 -20.94 25.24 -20.66
N HIS A 305 -20.02 24.53 -21.36
CA HIS A 305 -19.54 24.87 -22.69
C HIS A 305 -20.13 23.97 -23.82
N LEU A 306 -21.19 23.20 -23.51
CA LEU A 306 -21.72 22.18 -24.42
C LEU A 306 -22.13 22.75 -25.78
N ASP A 307 -22.72 23.95 -25.82
CA ASP A 307 -23.13 24.60 -27.08
C ASP A 307 -21.93 25.02 -27.92
N GLU A 308 -20.85 25.51 -27.29
CA GLU A 308 -19.58 25.84 -27.97
C GLU A 308 -18.92 24.55 -28.50
N LEU A 309 -18.91 23.48 -27.72
CA LEU A 309 -18.38 22.17 -28.12
C LEU A 309 -19.17 21.57 -29.29
N LYS A 310 -20.49 21.69 -29.31
CA LYS A 310 -21.33 21.25 -30.43
C LYS A 310 -21.08 22.07 -31.68
N ALA A 311 -20.84 23.39 -31.57
CA ALA A 311 -20.51 24.23 -32.70
C ALA A 311 -19.18 23.82 -33.38
N VAL A 312 -18.22 23.31 -32.61
CA VAL A 312 -16.99 22.69 -33.12
C VAL A 312 -17.32 21.40 -33.89
N CYS A 313 -18.21 20.56 -33.38
CA CYS A 313 -18.63 19.31 -34.03
C CYS A 313 -19.32 19.54 -35.37
N ASP A 314 -20.17 20.55 -35.51
CA ASP A 314 -20.90 20.86 -36.74
C ASP A 314 -19.94 21.19 -37.90
N SER A 315 -18.73 21.63 -37.62
CA SER A 315 -17.66 21.89 -38.56
C SER A 315 -16.76 20.68 -38.89
N CYS A 316 -16.94 19.53 -38.19
CA CYS A 316 -16.00 18.40 -38.18
C CYS A 316 -16.70 17.05 -38.37
N ARG A 317 -16.00 16.04 -38.94
CA ARG A 317 -16.52 14.65 -39.05
C ARG A 317 -16.00 13.76 -37.92
N PRO A 318 -16.81 12.83 -37.36
CA PRO A 318 -16.39 11.94 -36.31
C PRO A 318 -15.24 11.01 -36.74
N THR A 319 -14.34 10.69 -35.78
CA THR A 319 -13.28 9.69 -35.97
C THR A 319 -13.64 8.43 -35.17
N GLU A 320 -13.62 7.25 -35.84
CA GLU A 320 -13.78 5.97 -35.14
C GLU A 320 -12.43 5.56 -34.49
N LEU A 321 -12.42 5.38 -33.18
CA LEU A 321 -11.27 4.90 -32.41
C LEU A 321 -11.39 3.39 -32.14
N SER A 322 -10.27 2.66 -32.28
CA SER A 322 -10.19 1.26 -31.86
C SER A 322 -10.05 1.19 -30.34
N GLN A 323 -10.84 0.30 -29.71
CA GLN A 323 -10.76 0.13 -28.25
C GLN A 323 -9.49 -0.62 -27.84
N PRO A 324 -8.84 -0.24 -26.72
CA PRO A 324 -7.68 -0.94 -26.21
C PRO A 324 -8.05 -2.31 -25.65
N LEU A 325 -7.11 -3.25 -25.69
CA LEU A 325 -7.27 -4.58 -25.10
C LEU A 325 -6.95 -4.49 -23.61
N PHE A 326 -7.95 -4.78 -22.75
CA PHE A 326 -7.72 -4.88 -21.32
C PHE A 326 -7.10 -6.23 -20.97
N LEU A 327 -5.87 -6.24 -20.44
CA LEU A 327 -5.22 -7.42 -19.92
C LEU A 327 -5.14 -7.36 -18.39
N LEU A 328 -5.43 -8.49 -17.74
CA LEU A 328 -5.27 -8.67 -16.31
C LEU A 328 -3.82 -9.11 -16.01
N GLY A 329 -3.07 -8.23 -15.35
CA GLY A 329 -1.69 -8.49 -14.93
C GLY A 329 -0.62 -7.69 -15.68
N VAL A 330 0.58 -7.62 -15.09
CA VAL A 330 1.73 -6.95 -15.72
C VAL A 330 2.30 -7.89 -16.78
N THR A 331 2.25 -7.48 -18.05
CA THR A 331 2.85 -8.24 -19.16
C THR A 331 4.36 -8.26 -19.05
N GLN A 332 4.95 -9.41 -19.40
CA GLN A 332 6.40 -9.57 -19.41
C GLN A 332 6.99 -8.90 -20.65
N PRO A 333 8.16 -8.22 -20.52
CA PRO A 333 8.83 -7.64 -21.66
C PRO A 333 9.22 -8.71 -22.69
N THR A 334 8.98 -8.43 -23.95
CA THR A 334 9.23 -9.38 -25.07
C THR A 334 10.64 -9.25 -25.65
N ASN A 335 11.35 -8.16 -25.33
CA ASN A 335 12.71 -7.90 -25.80
C ASN A 335 13.55 -7.15 -24.77
N ALA A 336 14.87 -7.01 -25.02
CA ALA A 336 15.81 -6.37 -24.09
C ALA A 336 15.52 -4.86 -23.88
N ALA A 337 15.03 -4.14 -24.90
CA ALA A 337 14.70 -2.73 -24.78
C ALA A 337 13.48 -2.51 -23.88
N GLN A 338 12.44 -3.33 -24.04
CA GLN A 338 11.28 -3.34 -23.15
C GLN A 338 11.65 -3.71 -21.73
N ALA A 339 12.55 -4.70 -21.54
CA ALA A 339 13.06 -5.07 -20.22
C ALA A 339 13.81 -3.92 -19.55
N GLN A 340 14.61 -3.16 -20.32
CA GLN A 340 15.29 -1.97 -19.80
C GLN A 340 14.30 -0.86 -19.43
N SER A 341 13.27 -0.62 -20.25
CA SER A 341 12.22 0.36 -20.01
C SER A 341 11.41 0.01 -18.76
N LEU A 342 11.02 -1.27 -18.59
CA LEU A 342 10.34 -1.73 -17.39
C LEU A 342 11.22 -1.58 -16.14
N ASN A 343 12.51 -1.89 -16.23
CA ASN A 343 13.44 -1.68 -15.11
C ASN A 343 13.59 -0.20 -14.75
N THR A 344 13.56 0.71 -15.73
CA THR A 344 13.57 2.16 -15.47
C THR A 344 12.30 2.61 -14.76
N LEU A 345 11.13 2.08 -15.14
CA LEU A 345 9.84 2.40 -14.53
C LEU A 345 9.68 1.85 -13.12
N VAL A 346 10.05 0.58 -12.94
CA VAL A 346 9.77 -0.17 -11.71
C VAL A 346 10.97 -0.20 -10.77
N GLY A 347 12.18 -0.07 -11.31
CA GLY A 347 13.44 -0.25 -10.59
C GLY A 347 13.65 -1.69 -10.13
N ASP A 348 14.85 -2.00 -9.67
CA ASP A 348 15.12 -3.26 -8.99
C ASP A 348 14.38 -3.32 -7.66
N ASN A 349 13.91 -4.50 -7.25
CA ASN A 349 13.44 -4.70 -5.88
C ASN A 349 14.54 -4.29 -4.91
N PRO A 350 14.27 -3.39 -3.96
CA PRO A 350 15.27 -3.04 -2.97
C PRO A 350 15.61 -4.29 -2.17
N LEU A 351 16.83 -4.80 -2.40
CA LEU A 351 17.32 -5.99 -1.72
C LEU A 351 17.72 -5.68 -0.28
N ASN A 352 17.96 -4.40 0.01
CA ASN A 352 18.41 -3.89 1.30
C ASN A 352 17.50 -2.75 1.73
N SER A 353 17.08 -2.77 3.00
CA SER A 353 16.27 -1.71 3.57
C SER A 353 16.59 -1.45 5.03
N ILE A 354 16.46 -0.18 5.43
CA ILE A 354 16.38 0.24 6.83
C ILE A 354 14.94 0.67 7.08
N ASN A 355 14.34 0.11 8.10
CA ASN A 355 12.93 0.29 8.40
C ASN A 355 12.77 0.83 9.83
N LEU A 356 11.84 1.77 10.01
CA LEU A 356 11.54 2.39 11.30
C LEU A 356 10.06 2.23 11.62
N GLY A 357 9.76 1.68 12.80
CA GLY A 357 8.44 1.57 13.38
C GLY A 357 8.30 2.41 14.63
N LEU A 358 7.13 2.94 14.90
CA LEU A 358 6.80 3.69 16.11
C LEU A 358 5.42 3.27 16.60
N ARG A 359 5.31 3.10 17.92
CA ARG A 359 4.09 2.73 18.59
C ARG A 359 3.95 3.44 19.91
N PHE A 360 2.74 3.80 20.26
CA PHE A 360 2.33 4.31 21.56
C PHE A 360 1.12 3.53 22.05
N ASP A 361 1.14 3.05 23.27
CA ASP A 361 -0.03 2.48 23.94
C ASP A 361 0.08 2.70 25.47
N ASN A 362 -1.03 2.46 26.18
CA ASN A 362 -1.05 2.68 27.63
C ASN A 362 -0.42 1.54 28.46
N GLU A 363 0.02 0.45 27.83
CA GLU A 363 0.72 -0.65 28.50
C GLU A 363 2.25 -0.48 28.42
N ASP A 364 2.76 -0.11 27.22
CA ASP A 364 4.20 0.02 26.92
C ASP A 364 4.68 1.47 26.87
N LEU A 365 3.76 2.46 26.88
CA LEU A 365 3.98 3.89 26.70
C LEU A 365 4.48 4.21 25.31
N ALA A 366 5.73 3.92 24.99
CA ALA A 366 6.33 4.14 23.68
C ALA A 366 7.22 2.97 23.28
N GLY A 367 7.13 2.54 22.03
CA GLY A 367 8.00 1.57 21.40
C GLY A 367 8.58 2.12 20.10
N LEU A 368 9.90 1.94 19.92
CA LEU A 368 10.62 2.25 18.69
C LEU A 368 11.16 0.95 18.11
N LEU A 369 10.86 0.69 16.85
CA LEU A 369 11.37 -0.45 16.11
C LEU A 369 12.35 0.01 15.04
N PHE A 370 13.53 -0.58 15.05
CA PHE A 370 14.53 -0.44 14.00
C PHE A 370 14.76 -1.80 13.36
N ASN A 371 14.77 -1.85 12.03
CA ASN A 371 15.09 -3.07 11.30
C ASN A 371 16.04 -2.77 10.13
N CYS A 372 16.93 -3.68 9.85
CA CYS A 372 17.86 -3.62 8.72
C CYS A 372 17.86 -4.97 8.00
N ASN A 373 17.35 -4.98 6.77
CA ASN A 373 17.36 -6.14 5.88
C ASN A 373 18.49 -6.01 4.86
N MET A 374 19.26 -7.06 4.69
CA MET A 374 20.36 -7.10 3.72
C MET A 374 20.37 -8.40 2.93
N GLN A 375 20.54 -8.30 1.62
CA GLN A 375 20.92 -9.42 0.78
C GLN A 375 22.41 -9.33 0.45
N VAL A 376 23.15 -10.38 0.75
CA VAL A 376 24.61 -10.42 0.60
C VAL A 376 25.05 -11.57 -0.30
N GLY A 377 26.29 -11.52 -0.77
CA GLY A 377 26.88 -12.52 -1.66
C GLY A 377 26.70 -12.22 -3.14
N ALA A 378 27.56 -12.81 -3.98
CA ALA A 378 27.61 -12.55 -5.41
C ALA A 378 26.32 -12.97 -6.16
N LYS A 379 25.62 -14.00 -5.64
CA LYS A 379 24.34 -14.51 -6.19
C LYS A 379 23.12 -13.94 -5.47
N LYS A 380 23.32 -13.04 -4.47
CA LYS A 380 22.23 -12.44 -3.66
C LYS A 380 21.31 -13.48 -3.00
N ASN A 381 21.86 -14.64 -2.62
CA ASN A 381 21.12 -15.76 -2.05
C ASN A 381 21.30 -15.92 -0.53
N HIS A 382 21.98 -14.98 0.10
CA HIS A 382 22.11 -14.88 1.55
C HIS A 382 21.30 -13.71 2.05
N PHE A 383 20.48 -13.92 3.07
CA PHE A 383 19.66 -12.91 3.72
C PHE A 383 20.14 -12.70 5.14
N LEU A 384 20.28 -11.47 5.55
CA LEU A 384 20.54 -11.08 6.92
C LEU A 384 19.51 -10.04 7.35
N ASP A 385 18.78 -10.34 8.39
CA ASP A 385 17.80 -9.46 9.02
C ASP A 385 18.24 -9.17 10.45
N PHE A 386 18.26 -7.91 10.80
CA PHE A 386 18.53 -7.43 12.14
C PHE A 386 17.36 -6.55 12.59
N THR A 387 16.74 -6.87 13.72
CA THR A 387 15.66 -6.08 14.30
C THR A 387 15.98 -5.72 15.75
N LEU A 388 15.74 -4.48 16.14
CA LEU A 388 15.90 -3.96 17.49
C LEU A 388 14.64 -3.19 17.90
N ARG A 389 14.01 -3.59 19.00
CA ARG A 389 12.93 -2.84 19.64
C ARG A 389 13.45 -2.19 20.93
N LEU A 390 13.15 -0.91 21.08
CA LEU A 390 13.43 -0.12 22.27
C LEU A 390 12.11 0.37 22.88
N GLY A 391 12.01 0.29 24.19
CA GLY A 391 10.81 0.68 24.94
C GLY A 391 10.77 -0.02 26.28
N LYS A 392 9.59 -0.16 26.90
CA LYS A 392 9.41 -0.95 28.13
C LYS A 392 9.78 -2.42 27.91
N GLN A 393 9.41 -3.00 26.79
CA GLN A 393 9.95 -4.25 26.30
C GLN A 393 11.12 -3.95 25.36
N VAL A 394 12.24 -4.63 25.58
CA VAL A 394 13.42 -4.54 24.71
C VAL A 394 13.64 -5.91 24.09
N TYR A 395 13.70 -5.96 22.76
CA TYR A 395 14.14 -7.17 22.09
C TYR A 395 15.12 -6.87 20.94
N GLY A 396 15.93 -7.86 20.63
CA GLY A 396 16.82 -7.86 19.48
C GLY A 396 16.76 -9.21 18.78
N ASP A 397 16.63 -9.16 17.46
CA ASP A 397 16.60 -10.31 16.56
C ASP A 397 17.72 -10.23 15.55
N VAL A 398 18.35 -11.38 15.30
CA VAL A 398 19.25 -11.57 14.16
C VAL A 398 18.83 -12.84 13.43
N HIS A 399 18.42 -12.72 12.17
CA HIS A 399 18.09 -13.85 11.34
C HIS A 399 19.02 -13.93 10.12
N TYR A 400 19.52 -15.10 9.85
CA TYR A 400 20.25 -15.43 8.65
C TYR A 400 19.51 -16.49 7.86
N GLY A 401 19.38 -16.28 6.57
CA GLY A 401 18.79 -17.23 5.62
C GLY A 401 19.73 -17.48 4.44
N TYR A 402 19.78 -18.72 3.99
CA TYR A 402 20.45 -19.13 2.75
C TYR A 402 19.44 -19.77 1.82
N GLU A 403 19.25 -19.19 0.64
CA GLU A 403 18.31 -19.70 -0.37
C GLU A 403 18.91 -20.91 -1.10
N LEU A 404 18.33 -22.08 -0.86
CA LEU A 404 18.68 -23.32 -1.56
C LEU A 404 18.03 -23.37 -2.94
N THR A 405 16.77 -22.98 -3.01
CA THR A 405 15.96 -22.87 -4.24
C THR A 405 15.05 -21.66 -4.11
N LYS A 406 14.35 -21.22 -5.17
CA LYS A 406 13.41 -20.09 -5.16
C LYS A 406 12.37 -20.09 -4.03
N SER A 407 12.16 -21.21 -3.34
CA SER A 407 11.15 -21.32 -2.27
C SER A 407 11.67 -21.93 -0.96
N TRP A 408 12.84 -22.61 -0.96
CA TRP A 408 13.42 -23.23 0.23
C TRP A 408 14.63 -22.45 0.73
N GLN A 409 14.67 -22.19 2.02
CA GLN A 409 15.79 -21.56 2.71
C GLN A 409 16.24 -22.40 3.90
N VAL A 410 17.53 -22.43 4.17
CA VAL A 410 18.07 -22.80 5.47
C VAL A 410 18.09 -21.52 6.31
N ILE A 411 17.56 -21.60 7.51
CA ILE A 411 17.48 -20.45 8.42
C ILE A 411 18.25 -20.72 9.72
N ALA A 412 18.86 -19.68 10.27
CA ALA A 412 19.40 -19.65 11.61
C ALA A 412 19.05 -18.29 12.23
N GLY A 413 18.61 -18.29 13.47
CA GLY A 413 18.19 -17.07 14.14
C GLY A 413 18.60 -17.04 15.60
N TYR A 414 18.74 -15.84 16.13
CA TYR A 414 18.89 -15.59 17.55
C TYR A 414 18.02 -14.41 17.96
N HIS A 415 17.21 -14.64 18.99
CA HIS A 415 16.31 -13.67 19.57
C HIS A 415 16.63 -13.47 21.05
N TYR A 416 16.69 -12.23 21.50
CA TYR A 416 16.81 -11.82 22.89
C TYR A 416 15.67 -10.89 23.25
N THR A 417 14.95 -11.19 24.35
CA THR A 417 13.89 -10.33 24.88
C THR A 417 14.06 -10.12 26.38
N TYR A 418 13.88 -8.89 26.83
CA TYR A 418 13.66 -8.57 28.24
C TYR A 418 12.19 -8.20 28.44
N ASN A 419 11.54 -8.90 29.39
CA ASN A 419 10.14 -8.73 29.76
C ASN A 419 10.00 -8.35 31.23
N ASP A 420 9.09 -7.43 31.52
CA ASP A 420 8.67 -7.02 32.88
C ASP A 420 7.17 -6.73 32.84
N PHE A 421 6.37 -7.61 33.45
CA PHE A 421 4.91 -7.50 33.48
C PHE A 421 4.26 -8.19 34.67
N ASN A 422 2.95 -7.96 34.83
CA ASN A 422 2.16 -8.58 35.89
C ASN A 422 1.35 -9.75 35.34
N ILE A 423 1.22 -10.79 36.18
CA ILE A 423 0.30 -11.90 35.97
C ILE A 423 -0.87 -11.73 36.91
N TYR A 424 -2.07 -11.94 36.38
CA TYR A 424 -3.32 -11.76 37.09
C TYR A 424 -4.01 -13.11 37.31
N GLU A 425 -4.81 -13.21 38.37
CA GLU A 425 -5.73 -14.32 38.67
C GLU A 425 -7.06 -13.69 39.06
N GLU A 426 -8.14 -14.05 38.36
CA GLU A 426 -9.49 -13.52 38.60
C GLU A 426 -9.56 -11.98 38.62
N GLY A 427 -8.76 -11.33 37.81
CA GLY A 427 -8.70 -9.89 37.69
C GLY A 427 -7.91 -9.16 38.76
N ASP A 428 -7.34 -9.86 39.72
CA ASP A 428 -6.44 -9.31 40.72
C ASP A 428 -4.98 -9.65 40.40
N ARG A 429 -4.07 -8.71 40.67
CA ARG A 429 -2.65 -8.93 40.44
C ARG A 429 -2.13 -10.02 41.42
N ALA A 430 -1.78 -11.17 40.85
CA ALA A 430 -1.22 -12.28 41.61
C ALA A 430 0.28 -12.08 41.88
N TYR A 431 1.06 -11.80 40.82
CA TYR A 431 2.50 -11.55 40.94
C TYR A 431 3.05 -10.74 39.78
N SER A 432 4.24 -10.15 39.99
CA SER A 432 5.05 -9.53 38.97
C SER A 432 6.22 -10.42 38.61
N ILE A 433 6.54 -10.49 37.35
CA ILE A 433 7.63 -11.28 36.80
C ILE A 433 8.50 -10.45 35.90
N ASN A 434 9.81 -10.52 36.07
CA ASN A 434 10.74 -10.07 35.03
C ASN A 434 11.72 -11.19 34.67
N PHE A 435 12.02 -11.28 33.40
CA PHE A 435 12.96 -12.28 32.89
C PHE A 435 13.57 -11.83 31.56
N ASN A 436 14.75 -12.36 31.26
CA ASN A 436 15.22 -12.36 29.90
C ASN A 436 15.06 -13.73 29.26
N HIS A 437 14.61 -13.71 28.01
CA HIS A 437 14.42 -14.88 27.17
C HIS A 437 15.38 -14.83 26.00
N GLN A 438 16.12 -15.90 25.80
CA GLN A 438 17.02 -16.10 24.69
C GLN A 438 16.53 -17.31 23.88
N LEU A 439 16.44 -17.12 22.59
CA LEU A 439 16.01 -18.16 21.66
C LEU A 439 17.02 -18.25 20.52
N ALA A 440 17.55 -19.45 20.30
CA ALA A 440 18.34 -19.77 19.13
C ALA A 440 17.58 -20.80 18.28
N GLU A 441 17.48 -20.57 17.00
CA GLU A 441 16.78 -21.48 16.10
C GLU A 441 17.63 -21.83 14.87
N ALA A 442 17.41 -23.04 14.35
CA ALA A 442 17.96 -23.47 13.07
C ALA A 442 17.00 -24.46 12.40
N GLY A 443 16.85 -24.32 11.08
CA GLY A 443 15.91 -25.18 10.37
C GLY A 443 15.79 -24.88 8.89
N PHE A 444 14.72 -25.38 8.34
CA PHE A 444 14.31 -25.15 6.97
C PHE A 444 13.03 -24.30 6.95
N TYR A 445 13.02 -23.32 6.09
CA TYR A 445 11.87 -22.47 5.83
C TYR A 445 11.48 -22.57 4.36
N LYS A 446 10.19 -22.71 4.11
CA LYS A 446 9.63 -22.67 2.77
C LYS A 446 8.50 -21.64 2.74
N SER A 447 8.54 -20.76 1.75
CA SER A 447 7.45 -19.84 1.49
C SER A 447 6.97 -19.97 0.05
N TRP A 448 5.65 -19.96 -0.15
CA TRP A 448 5.01 -19.94 -1.46
C TRP A 448 3.69 -19.18 -1.39
N ASN A 449 3.56 -18.15 -2.20
CA ASN A 449 2.41 -17.23 -2.17
C ASN A 449 2.11 -16.74 -0.74
N LYS A 450 0.92 -17.04 -0.25
CA LYS A 450 0.35 -16.63 1.06
C LYS A 450 0.57 -17.68 2.15
N THR A 451 1.49 -18.62 1.95
CA THR A 451 1.71 -19.78 2.82
C THR A 451 3.18 -19.92 3.21
N SER A 452 3.45 -20.38 4.43
CA SER A 452 4.79 -20.73 4.89
C SER A 452 4.82 -22.02 5.70
N LEU A 453 5.96 -22.69 5.67
CA LEU A 453 6.28 -23.88 6.47
C LEU A 453 7.68 -23.69 7.06
N LYS A 454 7.80 -23.84 8.37
CA LYS A 454 9.06 -23.82 9.11
C LYS A 454 9.21 -25.16 9.85
N VAL A 455 10.35 -25.81 9.71
CA VAL A 455 10.66 -27.08 10.43
C VAL A 455 12.09 -27.00 10.93
N GLY A 456 12.31 -27.28 12.21
CA GLY A 456 13.64 -27.16 12.77
C GLY A 456 13.74 -27.43 14.26
N ALA A 457 14.82 -26.94 14.83
CA ALA A 457 15.13 -26.99 16.23
C ALA A 457 15.14 -25.56 16.83
N ILE A 458 14.60 -25.43 18.02
CA ILE A 458 14.58 -24.16 18.79
C ILE A 458 15.15 -24.46 20.17
N TYR A 459 16.24 -23.77 20.53
CA TYR A 459 16.75 -23.76 21.89
C TYR A 459 16.29 -22.49 22.59
N GLN A 460 15.66 -22.65 23.75
CA GLN A 460 15.14 -21.55 24.57
C GLN A 460 15.80 -21.55 25.94
N LEU A 461 16.11 -20.35 26.42
CA LEU A 461 16.67 -20.11 27.74
C LEU A 461 15.93 -18.95 28.40
N PHE A 462 15.32 -19.17 29.54
CA PHE A 462 14.68 -18.17 30.40
C PHE A 462 15.53 -17.97 31.63
N ASN A 463 15.90 -16.72 31.95
CA ASN A 463 16.56 -16.35 33.19
C ASN A 463 15.62 -15.38 33.93
N TYR A 464 15.07 -15.82 35.04
CA TYR A 464 14.15 -15.03 35.84
C TYR A 464 14.94 -14.15 36.81
N GLY A 465 14.60 -12.86 36.88
CA GLY A 465 15.26 -11.89 37.77
C GLY A 465 14.54 -11.76 39.09
N THR A 466 13.23 -11.50 39.05
CA THR A 466 12.43 -11.25 40.26
C THR A 466 11.03 -11.81 40.12
N PHE A 467 10.56 -12.52 41.15
CA PHE A 467 9.16 -12.85 41.36
C PHE A 467 8.70 -12.09 42.61
N LEU A 468 7.83 -11.09 42.45
CA LEU A 468 7.23 -10.37 43.56
C LEU A 468 5.79 -10.86 43.75
N TYR A 469 5.50 -11.55 44.84
CA TYR A 469 4.16 -12.00 45.16
C TYR A 469 3.35 -10.90 45.84
N SER A 470 2.06 -10.84 45.52
CA SER A 470 1.14 -9.87 46.10
C SER A 470 0.52 -10.27 47.40
N PHE A 471 0.34 -11.57 47.70
CA PHE A 471 -0.26 -12.11 48.94
C PHE A 471 0.15 -13.56 49.31
N SER A 472 -0.18 -13.99 50.51
CA SER A 472 0.32 -14.93 51.48
C SER A 472 0.32 -16.45 51.20
N ASP A 473 0.02 -16.92 50.01
CA ASP A 473 0.19 -18.35 49.69
C ASP A 473 1.17 -18.54 48.53
N ALA A 474 2.43 -18.39 48.87
CA ALA A 474 3.52 -18.57 47.93
C ALA A 474 3.67 -20.05 47.56
N ARG A 475 3.18 -20.49 46.43
CA ARG A 475 3.85 -21.57 45.72
C ARG A 475 5.20 -21.00 45.26
N GLN A 476 6.22 -21.31 46.01
CA GLN A 476 7.59 -20.90 45.76
C GLN A 476 8.05 -21.58 44.47
N TYR A 477 7.93 -20.90 43.34
CA TYR A 477 8.64 -21.29 42.11
C TYR A 477 10.10 -20.93 42.32
N ASP A 478 10.86 -21.87 42.85
CA ASP A 478 12.32 -21.77 42.98
C ASP A 478 12.98 -22.07 41.63
N VAL A 479 12.76 -21.17 40.66
CA VAL A 479 13.27 -21.34 39.30
C VAL A 479 14.01 -20.10 38.87
N ASP A 480 15.32 -20.09 39.07
CA ASP A 480 16.21 -19.04 38.59
C ASP A 480 16.38 -19.10 37.06
N ARG A 481 16.30 -20.30 36.48
CA ARG A 481 16.65 -20.53 35.07
C ARG A 481 15.98 -21.78 34.52
N GLU A 482 15.41 -21.63 33.31
CA GLU A 482 14.83 -22.72 32.51
C GLU A 482 15.45 -22.80 31.14
N ASN A 483 15.58 -24.01 30.61
CA ASN A 483 16.00 -24.19 29.22
C ASN A 483 15.35 -25.42 28.57
N TYR A 484 15.06 -25.30 27.28
CA TYR A 484 14.41 -26.32 26.45
C TYR A 484 15.04 -26.41 25.09
N LEU A 485 15.23 -27.63 24.58
CA LEU A 485 15.47 -27.86 23.16
C LEU A 485 14.21 -28.48 22.55
N LYS A 486 13.57 -27.75 21.66
CA LYS A 486 12.33 -28.15 21.00
C LYS A 486 12.61 -28.55 19.55
N LEU A 487 12.02 -29.65 19.11
CA LEU A 487 12.04 -30.09 17.70
C LEU A 487 10.61 -30.06 17.17
N GLY A 488 10.39 -29.47 16.01
CA GLY A 488 9.05 -29.37 15.46
C GLY A 488 8.94 -28.41 14.30
N GLY A 489 7.76 -27.86 14.10
CA GLY A 489 7.52 -26.93 13.03
C GLY A 489 6.21 -26.16 13.16
N GLN A 490 6.09 -25.20 12.27
CA GLN A 490 4.96 -24.28 12.15
C GLN A 490 4.54 -24.18 10.69
N TYR A 491 3.23 -24.23 10.46
CA TYR A 491 2.59 -24.01 9.18
C TYR A 491 1.68 -22.79 9.29
N SER A 492 1.78 -21.84 8.37
CA SER A 492 0.99 -20.62 8.38
C SER A 492 0.45 -20.29 7.00
N VAL A 493 -0.79 -19.82 6.96
CA VAL A 493 -1.46 -19.28 5.78
C VAL A 493 -2.08 -17.95 6.18
N ASN A 494 -1.87 -16.91 5.39
CA ASN A 494 -2.53 -15.64 5.61
C ASN A 494 -2.92 -15.04 4.26
N THR A 495 -4.21 -14.91 4.02
CA THR A 495 -4.81 -14.40 2.78
C THR A 495 -5.49 -13.06 2.95
N TYR A 496 -5.32 -12.40 4.10
CA TYR A 496 -5.88 -11.06 4.34
C TYR A 496 -5.42 -10.07 3.28
N ASP A 497 -6.34 -9.21 2.86
CA ASP A 497 -6.10 -8.10 1.96
C ASP A 497 -5.42 -6.90 2.64
N ASP A 498 -5.61 -6.74 3.96
CA ASP A 498 -4.99 -5.70 4.78
C ASP A 498 -4.56 -6.27 6.13
N ALA A 499 -3.45 -5.78 6.68
CA ALA A 499 -2.88 -6.29 7.92
C ALA A 499 -3.66 -5.86 9.18
N TYR A 500 -4.30 -4.68 9.16
CA TYR A 500 -4.97 -4.08 10.32
C TYR A 500 -6.47 -3.98 10.19
N PHE A 501 -6.95 -3.79 8.96
CA PHE A 501 -8.35 -3.62 8.64
C PHE A 501 -8.79 -4.55 7.49
N PRO A 502 -8.58 -5.87 7.62
CA PRO A 502 -8.92 -6.79 6.54
C PRO A 502 -10.41 -6.80 6.26
N ASP A 503 -10.79 -6.61 5.01
CA ASP A 503 -12.16 -6.76 4.56
C ASP A 503 -12.42 -8.19 4.04
N ARG A 504 -11.37 -8.88 3.60
CA ARG A 504 -11.44 -10.24 3.04
C ARG A 504 -10.23 -11.08 3.39
N GLY A 505 -10.46 -12.40 3.39
CA GLY A 505 -9.39 -13.37 3.56
C GLY A 505 -9.45 -14.08 4.90
N SER A 506 -8.46 -14.93 5.13
CA SER A 506 -8.36 -15.74 6.34
C SER A 506 -6.91 -15.92 6.73
N GLU A 507 -6.70 -16.12 8.00
CA GLU A 507 -5.44 -16.52 8.60
C GLU A 507 -5.61 -17.90 9.23
N PHE A 508 -4.64 -18.77 9.07
CA PHE A 508 -4.57 -20.07 9.70
C PHE A 508 -3.13 -20.34 10.12
N GLY A 509 -2.94 -20.78 11.37
CA GLY A 509 -1.66 -21.25 11.88
C GLY A 509 -1.81 -22.57 12.62
N ALA A 510 -0.82 -23.43 12.47
CA ALA A 510 -0.69 -24.68 13.22
C ALA A 510 0.76 -24.90 13.58
N GLU A 511 1.02 -25.28 14.84
CA GLU A 511 2.36 -25.58 15.31
C GLU A 511 2.37 -26.83 16.17
N TYR A 512 3.49 -27.53 16.10
CA TYR A 512 3.76 -28.68 16.96
C TYR A 512 5.24 -28.74 17.29
N TYR A 513 5.53 -28.88 18.60
CA TYR A 513 6.89 -29.03 19.09
C TYR A 513 6.97 -30.14 20.14
N TYR A 514 8.02 -30.93 20.05
CA TYR A 514 8.44 -31.88 21.04
C TYR A 514 9.64 -31.29 21.81
N ALA A 515 9.47 -31.04 23.10
CA ALA A 515 10.50 -30.53 23.99
C ALA A 515 11.31 -31.68 24.62
N LEU A 516 12.60 -31.67 24.39
CA LEU A 516 13.58 -32.56 25.00
C LEU A 516 13.87 -32.12 26.44
N PRO A 517 14.30 -33.06 27.32
CA PRO A 517 14.57 -32.74 28.70
C PRO A 517 15.69 -31.69 28.82
N GLY A 518 15.37 -30.59 29.45
CA GLY A 518 16.33 -29.57 29.85
C GLY A 518 16.73 -29.74 31.34
N ARG A 519 16.93 -28.61 32.02
CA ARG A 519 17.26 -28.59 33.45
C ARG A 519 16.19 -29.29 34.33
N HIS A 520 14.91 -29.21 33.92
CA HIS A 520 13.79 -29.85 34.64
C HIS A 520 13.56 -31.32 34.33
N LYS A 521 14.40 -31.95 33.50
CA LYS A 521 14.40 -33.39 33.19
C LYS A 521 13.07 -33.97 32.65
N THR A 522 12.11 -33.14 32.24
CA THR A 522 10.81 -33.58 31.70
C THR A 522 10.73 -33.33 30.22
N THR A 523 10.12 -34.29 29.50
CA THR A 523 9.76 -34.14 28.10
C THR A 523 8.29 -33.76 28.01
N PHE A 524 7.92 -32.90 27.06
CA PHE A 524 6.53 -32.52 26.81
C PHE A 524 6.29 -32.20 25.37
N HIS A 525 5.04 -32.16 24.97
CA HIS A 525 4.59 -31.76 23.65
C HIS A 525 3.78 -30.46 23.77
N THR A 526 3.95 -29.56 22.81
CA THR A 526 3.07 -28.42 22.62
C THR A 526 2.44 -28.51 21.25
N ALA A 527 1.14 -28.30 21.16
CA ALA A 527 0.41 -28.21 19.92
C ALA A 527 -0.52 -26.99 19.96
N ALA A 528 -0.52 -26.19 18.93
CA ALA A 528 -1.44 -25.06 18.83
C ALA A 528 -2.00 -24.94 17.42
N VAL A 529 -3.21 -24.44 17.35
CA VAL A 529 -3.89 -24.11 16.09
C VAL A 529 -4.69 -22.82 16.29
N HIS A 530 -4.66 -21.95 15.29
CA HIS A 530 -5.54 -20.80 15.24
C HIS A 530 -6.09 -20.59 13.84
N TRP A 531 -7.25 -20.01 13.78
CA TRP A 531 -7.92 -19.58 12.56
C TRP A 531 -8.68 -18.30 12.83
N ALA A 532 -8.60 -17.37 11.88
CA ALA A 532 -9.41 -16.16 11.85
C ALA A 532 -9.79 -15.83 10.41
N SER A 533 -10.89 -15.13 10.21
CA SER A 533 -11.35 -14.74 8.87
C SER A 533 -11.99 -13.35 8.89
N ALA A 534 -11.91 -12.64 7.78
CA ALA A 534 -12.63 -11.40 7.52
C ALA A 534 -13.65 -11.62 6.40
N ILE A 535 -14.93 -11.39 6.70
CA ILE A 535 -16.05 -11.64 5.80
C ILE A 535 -16.86 -10.35 5.69
N SER A 536 -16.68 -9.61 4.59
CA SER A 536 -17.46 -8.40 4.34
C SER A 536 -18.81 -8.75 3.72
N PHE A 537 -19.89 -8.28 4.34
CA PHE A 537 -21.25 -8.37 3.81
C PHE A 537 -21.57 -7.22 2.85
N ASN A 538 -20.89 -6.08 3.04
CA ASN A 538 -20.99 -4.92 2.18
C ASN A 538 -19.74 -4.04 2.39
N SER A 539 -19.65 -2.89 1.73
CA SER A 539 -18.53 -1.96 1.83
C SER A 539 -18.31 -1.33 3.22
N HIS A 540 -19.24 -1.53 4.16
CA HIS A 540 -19.23 -0.90 5.47
C HIS A 540 -19.16 -1.87 6.64
N PHE A 541 -19.59 -3.12 6.47
CA PHE A 541 -19.67 -4.10 7.56
C PHE A 541 -18.87 -5.36 7.26
N THR A 542 -17.97 -5.70 8.19
CA THR A 542 -17.13 -6.90 8.14
C THR A 542 -17.29 -7.69 9.44
N LEU A 543 -17.54 -9.01 9.34
CA LEU A 543 -17.57 -9.96 10.45
C LEU A 543 -16.25 -10.70 10.51
N MET A 544 -15.65 -10.80 11.70
CA MET A 544 -14.35 -11.44 11.92
C MET A 544 -14.46 -12.52 13.00
N PRO A 545 -14.83 -13.75 12.65
CA PRO A 545 -14.76 -14.90 13.55
C PRO A 545 -13.30 -15.34 13.75
N ARG A 546 -12.99 -15.85 14.95
CA ARG A 546 -11.69 -16.42 15.30
C ARG A 546 -11.83 -17.59 16.24
N VAL A 547 -10.92 -18.55 16.12
CA VAL A 547 -10.81 -19.71 17.00
C VAL A 547 -9.34 -19.99 17.24
N ALA A 548 -8.98 -20.30 18.48
CA ALA A 548 -7.65 -20.80 18.77
C ALA A 548 -7.71 -21.91 19.83
N ALA A 549 -6.81 -22.86 19.71
CA ALA A 549 -6.64 -23.92 20.70
C ALA A 549 -5.15 -24.20 20.90
N ARG A 550 -4.76 -24.44 22.15
CA ARG A 550 -3.41 -24.84 22.49
C ARG A 550 -3.42 -25.91 23.58
N TYR A 551 -2.52 -26.88 23.46
CA TYR A 551 -2.37 -27.98 24.39
C TYR A 551 -0.91 -28.18 24.78
N VAL A 552 -0.67 -28.37 26.07
CA VAL A 552 0.63 -28.76 26.66
C VAL A 552 0.46 -30.09 27.35
N SER A 553 1.22 -31.12 26.98
CA SER A 553 0.99 -32.51 27.41
C SER A 553 1.30 -32.78 28.86
N LYS A 554 2.04 -31.90 29.54
CA LYS A 554 2.37 -32.01 30.95
C LYS A 554 2.33 -30.65 31.65
N GLU A 555 2.04 -30.63 32.92
CA GLU A 555 2.23 -29.43 33.73
C GLU A 555 3.68 -28.96 33.61
N ASN A 556 3.84 -27.67 33.44
CA ASN A 556 5.13 -27.07 33.12
C ASN A 556 5.27 -25.72 33.82
N THR A 557 6.38 -25.08 33.59
CA THR A 557 6.69 -23.79 34.15
C THR A 557 5.91 -22.65 33.45
N VAL A 558 5.90 -21.47 34.07
CA VAL A 558 5.18 -20.29 33.59
C VAL A 558 5.49 -19.96 32.10
N SER A 559 6.74 -20.18 31.65
CA SER A 559 7.18 -19.90 30.28
C SER A 559 6.53 -20.78 29.23
N GLU A 560 6.00 -21.95 29.58
CA GLU A 560 5.43 -22.91 28.62
C GLU A 560 3.94 -23.20 28.83
N MET A 561 3.37 -22.78 29.95
CA MET A 561 1.94 -22.88 30.19
C MET A 561 1.13 -21.97 29.26
N ASN A 562 -0.12 -22.30 29.09
CA ASN A 562 -1.04 -21.45 28.33
C ASN A 562 -1.32 -20.14 29.07
N SER A 563 -1.54 -19.07 28.32
CA SER A 563 -1.90 -17.78 28.88
C SER A 563 -2.90 -17.07 27.96
N ILE A 564 -3.83 -16.34 28.58
CA ILE A 564 -4.81 -15.50 27.90
C ILE A 564 -4.76 -14.07 28.43
N GLY A 565 -5.19 -13.11 27.66
CA GLY A 565 -5.31 -11.72 28.07
C GLY A 565 -4.63 -10.74 27.11
N GLY A 566 -4.80 -9.46 27.38
CA GLY A 566 -4.30 -8.38 26.52
C GLY A 566 -5.02 -8.27 25.17
N GLN A 567 -4.51 -7.40 24.34
CA GLN A 567 -5.14 -7.05 23.06
C GLN A 567 -4.49 -7.73 21.84
N GLU A 568 -3.31 -8.32 22.02
CA GLU A 568 -2.45 -8.79 20.92
C GLU A 568 -1.91 -10.19 21.17
N TRP A 569 -1.68 -10.93 20.08
CA TRP A 569 -1.03 -12.21 20.09
C TRP A 569 0.43 -12.09 20.53
N GLY A 570 0.87 -12.96 21.46
CA GLY A 570 2.28 -13.13 21.77
C GLY A 570 2.99 -11.91 22.36
N LYS A 571 2.27 -10.91 22.86
CA LYS A 571 2.86 -9.66 23.35
C LYS A 571 3.83 -9.89 24.52
N TYR A 572 3.48 -10.68 25.49
CA TYR A 572 4.27 -10.95 26.69
C TYR A 572 4.93 -12.32 26.66
N PHE A 573 4.17 -13.35 26.29
CA PHE A 573 4.65 -14.69 25.98
C PHE A 573 4.24 -15.06 24.56
N VAL A 574 5.11 -15.77 23.83
CA VAL A 574 4.85 -16.19 22.44
C VAL A 574 3.52 -16.97 22.32
N GLN A 575 3.15 -17.75 23.35
CA GLN A 575 1.93 -18.55 23.40
C GLN A 575 0.69 -17.82 23.91
N GLN A 576 0.78 -16.53 24.24
CA GLN A 576 -0.36 -15.74 24.73
C GLN A 576 -1.43 -15.59 23.68
N ILE A 577 -2.68 -15.88 24.05
CA ILE A 577 -3.86 -15.68 23.20
C ILE A 577 -4.61 -14.43 23.68
N PRO A 578 -4.88 -13.45 22.82
CA PRO A 578 -5.57 -12.21 23.20
C PRO A 578 -7.01 -12.49 23.65
N PHE A 579 -7.42 -11.82 24.75
CA PHE A 579 -8.74 -11.97 25.34
C PHE A 579 -9.23 -10.63 25.89
N TYR A 580 -10.36 -10.12 25.35
CA TYR A 580 -10.93 -8.84 25.77
C TYR A 580 -11.49 -8.91 27.19
N GLY A 581 -11.13 -7.92 28.01
CA GLY A 581 -11.56 -7.81 29.40
C GLY A 581 -10.65 -8.50 30.42
N LEU A 582 -9.53 -9.09 29.96
CA LEU A 582 -8.42 -9.49 30.79
C LEU A 582 -7.21 -8.62 30.43
N ASP A 583 -6.81 -7.76 31.37
CA ASP A 583 -5.63 -6.92 31.21
C ASP A 583 -4.36 -7.76 31.40
N HIS A 584 -3.31 -7.48 30.62
CA HIS A 584 -2.04 -8.20 30.67
C HIS A 584 -2.21 -9.71 30.43
N ILE A 585 -1.86 -10.54 31.41
CA ILE A 585 -1.85 -12.01 31.29
C ILE A 585 -2.56 -12.66 32.47
N GLU A 586 -3.44 -13.61 32.19
CA GLU A 586 -3.96 -14.61 33.10
C GLU A 586 -3.49 -16.01 32.68
N MET A 587 -2.99 -16.81 33.63
CA MET A 587 -2.53 -18.17 33.35
C MET A 587 -3.70 -19.10 33.10
N ALA A 588 -3.53 -20.02 32.14
CA ALA A 588 -4.52 -21.01 31.78
C ALA A 588 -3.95 -22.43 31.97
N ASN A 589 -4.85 -23.41 32.12
CA ASN A 589 -4.50 -24.81 32.27
C ASN A 589 -3.90 -25.41 30.96
N ARG A 590 -3.52 -26.68 31.00
CA ARG A 590 -2.80 -27.37 29.92
C ARG A 590 -3.55 -27.40 28.58
N ALA A 591 -4.87 -27.47 28.62
CA ALA A 591 -5.74 -27.37 27.44
C ALA A 591 -6.47 -26.02 27.44
N LEU A 592 -6.38 -25.27 26.38
CA LEU A 592 -7.03 -23.96 26.19
C LEU A 592 -7.71 -23.91 24.83
N VAL A 593 -8.96 -23.48 24.82
CA VAL A 593 -9.72 -23.19 23.61
C VAL A 593 -10.33 -21.79 23.72
N THR A 594 -10.18 -20.98 22.71
CA THR A 594 -10.82 -19.65 22.64
C THR A 594 -11.63 -19.52 21.37
N ILE A 595 -12.79 -18.89 21.48
CA ILE A 595 -13.66 -18.56 20.35
C ILE A 595 -13.98 -17.07 20.46
N GLY A 596 -13.88 -16.35 19.38
CA GLY A 596 -14.21 -14.94 19.33
C GLY A 596 -14.93 -14.55 18.05
N VAL A 597 -15.68 -13.48 18.12
CA VAL A 597 -16.29 -12.84 16.98
C VAL A 597 -16.21 -11.32 17.15
N GLU A 598 -15.86 -10.63 16.08
CA GLU A 598 -15.85 -9.17 16.04
C GLU A 598 -16.67 -8.71 14.83
N GLY A 599 -17.63 -7.83 15.04
CA GLY A 599 -18.37 -7.13 13.99
C GLY A 599 -17.82 -5.71 13.86
N ARG A 600 -17.23 -5.38 12.74
CA ARG A 600 -16.64 -4.08 12.45
C ARG A 600 -17.49 -3.30 11.47
N GLN A 601 -17.90 -2.09 11.85
CA GLN A 601 -18.64 -1.16 11.03
C GLN A 601 -17.75 0.03 10.65
N ARG A 602 -17.62 0.30 9.35
CA ARG A 602 -17.04 1.55 8.85
C ARG A 602 -18.09 2.64 8.98
N ILE A 603 -17.89 3.60 9.87
CA ILE A 603 -18.84 4.69 10.13
C ILE A 603 -18.57 5.93 9.27
N TYR A 604 -17.32 6.16 8.89
CA TYR A 604 -16.93 7.26 8.04
C TYR A 604 -15.51 6.99 7.48
N ARG A 605 -15.28 7.14 6.18
CA ARG A 605 -13.98 7.03 5.47
C ARG A 605 -13.01 6.00 6.08
N LYS A 606 -12.11 6.47 6.98
CA LYS A 606 -11.05 5.69 7.66
C LYS A 606 -11.37 5.39 9.13
N HIS A 607 -12.63 5.56 9.54
CA HIS A 607 -13.10 5.42 10.93
C HIS A 607 -13.98 4.19 11.08
N TYR A 608 -13.69 3.38 12.07
CA TYR A 608 -14.33 2.11 12.32
C TYR A 608 -14.81 2.01 13.78
N VAL A 609 -15.95 1.39 13.99
CA VAL A 609 -16.42 0.95 15.31
C VAL A 609 -16.60 -0.56 15.25
N SER A 610 -16.12 -1.26 16.26
CA SER A 610 -16.24 -2.70 16.38
C SER A 610 -16.90 -3.09 17.69
N LEU A 611 -17.72 -4.15 17.64
CA LEU A 611 -18.18 -4.89 18.81
C LEU A 611 -17.55 -6.27 18.75
N ALA A 612 -16.86 -6.63 19.84
CA ALA A 612 -16.19 -7.92 19.96
C ALA A 612 -16.73 -8.72 21.15
N PHE A 613 -16.81 -10.02 20.95
CA PHE A 613 -17.15 -10.99 21.98
C PHE A 613 -16.19 -12.16 21.93
N ASN A 614 -15.80 -12.69 23.07
CA ASN A 614 -14.95 -13.88 23.15
C ASN A 614 -15.28 -14.75 24.36
N LEU A 615 -15.06 -16.05 24.15
CA LEU A 615 -15.17 -17.12 25.13
C LEU A 615 -13.85 -17.86 25.21
N ALA A 616 -13.37 -18.14 26.41
CA ALA A 616 -12.27 -19.06 26.66
C ALA A 616 -12.74 -20.20 27.55
N ALA A 617 -12.21 -21.40 27.32
CA ALA A 617 -12.39 -22.56 28.18
C ALA A 617 -11.04 -23.24 28.37
N THR A 618 -10.72 -23.61 29.58
CA THR A 618 -9.44 -24.22 29.94
C THR A 618 -9.65 -25.45 30.81
N ALA A 619 -8.78 -26.43 30.69
CA ALA A 619 -8.82 -27.66 31.48
C ALA A 619 -7.41 -28.28 31.59
N ASP A 620 -7.17 -29.06 32.68
CA ASP A 620 -5.93 -29.79 32.82
C ASP A 620 -5.87 -31.06 31.97
N GLU A 621 -7.03 -31.69 31.74
CA GLU A 621 -7.11 -32.91 30.95
C GLU A 621 -7.99 -32.75 29.73
N TRP A 622 -7.44 -32.98 28.55
CA TRP A 622 -8.19 -32.92 27.28
C TRP A 622 -9.39 -33.88 27.25
N GLY A 623 -9.22 -35.09 27.83
CA GLY A 623 -10.30 -36.09 27.91
C GLY A 623 -11.49 -35.68 28.78
N HIS A 624 -11.28 -34.76 29.71
CA HIS A 624 -12.30 -34.25 30.63
C HIS A 624 -12.60 -32.74 30.39
N PHE A 625 -12.20 -32.22 29.25
CA PHE A 625 -12.21 -30.79 28.96
C PHE A 625 -13.52 -30.08 29.31
N PHE A 626 -14.66 -30.54 28.83
CA PHE A 626 -15.94 -29.90 29.09
C PHE A 626 -16.35 -29.97 30.58
N LYS A 627 -16.05 -31.10 31.26
CA LYS A 627 -16.36 -31.25 32.67
C LYS A 627 -15.52 -30.30 33.50
N GLN A 628 -14.23 -30.26 33.32
CA GLN A 628 -13.31 -29.39 34.06
C GLN A 628 -13.55 -27.92 33.77
N SER A 629 -13.78 -27.55 32.52
CA SER A 629 -13.98 -26.14 32.12
C SER A 629 -15.29 -25.53 32.67
N PHE A 630 -16.38 -26.33 32.80
CA PHE A 630 -17.71 -25.78 33.09
C PHE A 630 -18.30 -26.30 34.41
N GLN A 631 -17.72 -27.32 35.03
CA GLN A 631 -18.22 -27.96 36.27
C GLN A 631 -17.12 -28.18 37.31
N GLY A 632 -15.84 -28.00 36.95
CA GLY A 632 -14.69 -28.09 37.84
C GLY A 632 -14.55 -26.87 38.76
N ASP A 633 -13.64 -26.96 39.73
CA ASP A 633 -13.13 -25.80 40.45
C ASP A 633 -12.07 -25.10 39.56
N ASN A 634 -11.69 -23.88 39.92
CA ASN A 634 -10.73 -23.07 39.16
C ASN A 634 -9.33 -23.68 39.04
N THR A 635 -9.00 -24.69 39.86
CA THR A 635 -7.69 -25.38 39.85
C THR A 635 -7.60 -26.37 38.71
N ASP A 636 -8.68 -27.07 38.37
CA ASP A 636 -8.74 -28.06 37.29
C ASP A 636 -9.07 -27.48 35.93
N GLY A 637 -9.73 -26.32 35.90
CA GLY A 637 -10.13 -25.62 34.71
C GLY A 637 -11.21 -24.56 34.95
N TYR A 638 -11.37 -23.65 34.04
CA TYR A 638 -12.37 -22.58 34.12
C TYR A 638 -12.85 -22.16 32.73
N TYR A 639 -13.92 -21.39 32.69
CA TYR A 639 -14.33 -20.63 31.50
C TYR A 639 -14.26 -19.13 31.80
N ALA A 640 -14.14 -18.33 30.73
CA ALA A 640 -14.18 -16.87 30.78
C ALA A 640 -14.98 -16.33 29.61
N ILE A 641 -15.77 -15.30 29.85
CA ILE A 641 -16.55 -14.60 28.84
C ILE A 641 -16.15 -13.13 28.87
N GLY A 642 -15.82 -12.58 27.71
CA GLY A 642 -15.41 -11.19 27.61
C GLY A 642 -15.96 -10.51 26.34
N GLY A 643 -15.96 -9.19 26.39
CA GLY A 643 -16.38 -8.37 25.25
C GLY A 643 -15.73 -7.01 25.24
N ALA A 644 -15.77 -6.36 24.09
CA ALA A 644 -15.18 -5.03 23.90
C ALA A 644 -15.97 -4.19 22.91
N ILE A 645 -15.90 -2.88 23.14
CA ILE A 645 -16.26 -1.86 22.14
C ILE A 645 -14.95 -1.19 21.74
N ARG A 646 -14.70 -1.13 20.45
CA ARG A 646 -13.50 -0.53 19.89
C ARG A 646 -13.86 0.58 18.91
N TYR A 647 -13.09 1.64 18.96
CA TYR A 647 -13.02 2.65 17.91
C TYR A 647 -11.61 2.67 17.35
N ASP A 648 -11.48 2.57 16.03
CA ASP A 648 -10.20 2.61 15.33
C ASP A 648 -10.26 3.60 14.17
N MET A 649 -9.14 4.27 13.93
CA MET A 649 -8.92 5.13 12.78
C MET A 649 -7.66 4.67 12.04
N ARG A 650 -7.78 4.51 10.71
CA ARG A 650 -6.64 4.23 9.84
C ARG A 650 -5.85 5.51 9.60
N THR A 651 -4.57 5.54 9.97
CA THR A 651 -3.67 6.67 9.75
C THR A 651 -2.39 6.25 9.02
N TYR A 652 -1.59 7.21 8.59
CA TYR A 652 -0.29 6.94 7.97
C TYR A 652 0.76 6.39 8.96
N ILE A 653 0.63 6.68 10.23
CA ILE A 653 1.49 6.17 11.29
C ILE A 653 1.02 4.82 11.86
N GLY A 654 0.02 4.19 11.24
CA GLY A 654 -0.63 2.97 11.69
C GLY A 654 -2.03 3.21 12.27
N PRO A 655 -2.69 2.17 12.82
CA PRO A 655 -3.97 2.32 13.48
C PRO A 655 -3.87 3.18 14.73
N VAL A 656 -4.85 4.08 14.91
CA VAL A 656 -5.06 4.82 16.16
C VAL A 656 -6.39 4.38 16.71
N GLY A 657 -6.43 3.87 17.94
CA GLY A 657 -7.63 3.26 18.47
C GLY A 657 -7.80 3.37 19.96
N PHE A 658 -9.05 3.19 20.38
CA PHE A 658 -9.47 3.11 21.77
C PHE A 658 -10.39 1.91 21.96
N THR A 659 -10.13 1.11 22.99
CA THR A 659 -10.91 -0.08 23.33
C THR A 659 -11.37 0.00 24.77
N LEU A 660 -12.66 -0.22 25.00
CA LEU A 660 -13.22 -0.52 26.33
C LEU A 660 -13.60 -1.99 26.36
N SER A 661 -13.15 -2.71 27.36
CA SER A 661 -13.38 -4.14 27.48
C SER A 661 -13.83 -4.53 28.89
N TYR A 662 -14.53 -5.65 28.98
CA TYR A 662 -15.01 -6.25 30.22
C TYR A 662 -15.05 -7.76 30.09
N SER A 663 -14.77 -8.47 31.19
CA SER A 663 -15.00 -9.92 31.29
C SER A 663 -15.59 -10.29 32.64
N ASP A 664 -16.16 -11.50 32.74
CA ASP A 664 -16.68 -12.08 34.00
C ASP A 664 -15.59 -12.42 35.03
N ARG A 665 -14.32 -12.51 34.59
CA ARG A 665 -13.15 -12.77 35.45
C ARG A 665 -12.27 -11.53 35.67
N GLY A 666 -12.51 -10.46 34.97
CA GLY A 666 -11.67 -9.26 34.99
C GLY A 666 -12.44 -8.02 35.41
N LYS A 667 -11.70 -6.92 35.49
CA LYS A 667 -12.26 -5.59 35.71
C LYS A 667 -12.45 -4.91 34.35
N MET A 668 -13.19 -3.82 34.35
CA MET A 668 -13.32 -3.00 33.15
C MET A 668 -11.94 -2.48 32.73
N GLY A 669 -11.52 -2.79 31.51
CA GLY A 669 -10.25 -2.39 30.92
C GLY A 669 -10.42 -1.27 29.89
N ALA A 670 -9.43 -0.40 29.80
CA ALA A 670 -9.34 0.62 28.77
C ALA A 670 -7.97 0.56 28.10
N TYR A 671 -7.96 0.44 26.76
CA TYR A 671 -6.73 0.36 26.00
C TYR A 671 -6.71 1.44 24.91
N VAL A 672 -5.60 2.16 24.81
CA VAL A 672 -5.35 3.19 23.80
C VAL A 672 -4.10 2.80 23.03
N ARG A 673 -4.16 2.92 21.70
CA ARG A 673 -3.02 2.66 20.82
C ARG A 673 -2.89 3.69 19.72
N ALA A 674 -1.65 3.93 19.30
CA ALA A 674 -1.32 4.64 18.08
C ALA A 674 -0.04 4.05 17.49
N GLY A 675 -0.05 3.67 16.23
CA GLY A 675 1.09 3.05 15.56
C GLY A 675 0.85 1.59 15.16
N PHE A 676 1.85 1.01 14.54
CA PHE A 676 1.84 -0.38 14.07
C PHE A 676 2.13 -1.35 15.21
N ASN A 677 1.66 -2.58 15.10
CA ASN A 677 1.95 -3.64 16.07
C ASN A 677 3.33 -4.25 15.80
N PHE A 678 4.18 -4.33 16.84
CA PHE A 678 5.48 -4.98 16.81
C PHE A 678 5.99 -5.35 18.20
#